data_264b755ca4e51c9989a34c095e1317d1
#
_entry.id   264b755ca4e51c9989a34c095e1317d1
#
_cell.length_a   1.000
_cell.length_b   1.000
_cell.length_c   1.000
_cell.angle_alpha   90.00
_cell.angle_beta   90.00
_cell.angle_gamma   90.00
#
_symmetry.space_group_name_H-M   'P 1'
#
loop_
_entity.id
_entity.type
_entity.pdbx_description
1 polymer ?
#
loop_
_entity_poly.entity_id
_entity_poly.type
_entity_poly.pdbx_seq_one_letter_code
_entity_poly.pdbx_strand_id
1 'polypeptide(L)'
;GLGDVYKRQEEKLHWLDQEYLGKYDREPVDSRIRFQEPFAEMQEKVIPYSIASEESEEDNTYLSYNKVVGTSLDKELYLAFQILDYALLSAPGAPLKKALTDAGIGKDIMGSYDNGIYQPIFSVIAKNANEEKKEEFIQVIEDVLRASVKNGIDTKAIEAGINYHEFRYREADFGNYPKGLMYGLQMMDSWLYDEEKPFIHIEALDTFEFLKKQIGTGYYEELIQKYLLDNPHGAIVIVTPEKGRTARMEAELEEKLQKYKESLTAEEVEAFVQKTQALEAYQSEPESEENLEKIPVLKREDISREIEPIINEKLTLAGVPVIFHEIETNGIGYVDVLFDMSSVEEEDLPYVGILQSVLGIIDTKHYDYGTLFNEINVNTGGIGTSLELYNDVTNIREKAFKATFEIKGKALYGKLPVAFDMMREILMESKLDDGKRIREILAMLKSRLLMKFQSSGHVTAVLRAQSYASPAAKLKDMTNGIAFYETVSYLEEHFEEAKEKLSEKLIDLSKKLFRGDNMMLSYTAAKEGLEDLEAMVEKLKNSLHTQASEEESRCVIHCEKKNEGFKTASKVQYVAKAGNFIDQGVAYTGALQILKVIMSYDYLWQNIRVKGGAYGCMSNFNRIGEGYFVSYRDPNLKRTLDVYDGVVDYLKNFTVSERDMTKYIIGTMSGIDQPMTPASKGDRSMNLYMNKVSAEMIREERNQILDAGQDDIRALYKVAEAVLRTDQMCVIGGEDKIEEEKELFKTLTSF
;
A
#
# COMPACT_ATOMS: atom_id res chain seq x y z
N GLY A 1 -27.67 16.27 -18.99
CA GLY A 1 -26.95 17.55 -19.07
C GLY A 1 -26.74 18.14 -17.68
N LEU A 2 -25.81 19.07 -17.52
CA LEU A 2 -25.48 19.76 -16.25
C LEU A 2 -26.72 20.37 -15.55
N GLY A 3 -27.73 20.81 -16.30
CA GLY A 3 -28.96 21.36 -15.74
C GLY A 3 -29.82 20.41 -14.91
N ASP A 4 -29.74 19.11 -15.16
CA ASP A 4 -30.47 18.10 -14.34
C ASP A 4 -29.80 17.82 -13.01
N VAL A 5 -28.47 17.98 -12.92
CA VAL A 5 -27.71 17.80 -11.69
C VAL A 5 -28.08 18.90 -10.69
N TYR A 6 -28.16 20.16 -11.11
CA TYR A 6 -28.53 21.30 -10.26
C TYR A 6 -29.98 21.23 -9.76
N LYS A 7 -30.93 20.86 -10.62
CA LYS A 7 -32.35 20.71 -10.20
C LYS A 7 -32.51 19.65 -9.11
N ARG A 8 -31.81 18.50 -9.22
CA ARG A 8 -31.86 17.46 -8.20
C ARG A 8 -31.19 17.90 -6.90
N GLN A 9 -30.18 18.76 -6.94
CA GLN A 9 -29.56 19.30 -5.72
C GLN A 9 -30.53 20.20 -4.95
N GLU A 10 -31.24 21.13 -5.58
CA GLU A 10 -32.24 21.96 -4.91
C GLU A 10 -33.36 21.12 -4.29
N GLU A 11 -33.91 20.15 -5.04
CA GLU A 11 -34.92 19.23 -4.50
C GLU A 11 -34.44 18.48 -3.28
N LYS A 12 -33.19 17.99 -3.30
CA LYS A 12 -32.60 17.26 -2.17
C LYS A 12 -32.31 18.17 -0.99
N LEU A 13 -31.83 19.37 -1.20
CA LEU A 13 -31.63 20.35 -0.14
C LEU A 13 -32.96 20.73 0.51
N HIS A 14 -34.01 20.99 -0.27
CA HIS A 14 -35.36 21.24 0.27
C HIS A 14 -35.90 20.06 1.05
N TRP A 15 -35.68 18.83 0.53
CA TRP A 15 -36.09 17.62 1.24
C TRP A 15 -35.35 17.44 2.56
N LEU A 16 -34.02 17.65 2.58
CA LEU A 16 -33.22 17.59 3.80
C LEU A 16 -33.65 18.66 4.81
N ASP A 17 -33.94 19.87 4.34
CA ASP A 17 -34.41 20.94 5.21
C ASP A 17 -35.79 20.60 5.82
N GLN A 18 -36.75 20.16 5.00
CA GLN A 18 -38.10 19.82 5.45
C GLN A 18 -38.12 18.61 6.39
N GLU A 19 -37.39 17.56 6.06
CA GLU A 19 -37.46 16.31 6.82
C GLU A 19 -36.56 16.30 8.06
N TYR A 20 -35.46 17.03 8.04
CA TYR A 20 -34.44 16.98 9.10
C TYR A 20 -34.08 18.36 9.65
N LEU A 21 -33.43 19.22 8.87
CA LEU A 21 -32.79 20.43 9.37
C LEU A 21 -33.76 21.48 9.89
N GLY A 22 -34.89 21.68 9.20
CA GLY A 22 -35.93 22.65 9.58
C GLY A 22 -36.65 22.31 10.91
N LYS A 23 -36.39 21.12 11.51
CA LYS A 23 -36.90 20.71 12.83
C LYS A 23 -36.00 21.17 13.98
N TYR A 24 -34.85 21.74 13.70
CA TYR A 24 -33.86 22.19 14.68
C TYR A 24 -33.59 23.68 14.52
N ASP A 25 -33.43 24.37 15.62
CA ASP A 25 -32.92 25.73 15.62
C ASP A 25 -31.39 25.72 15.51
N ARG A 26 -30.82 26.77 14.91
CA ARG A 26 -29.37 26.92 14.84
C ARG A 26 -28.80 27.13 16.24
N GLU A 27 -28.07 26.16 16.74
CA GLU A 27 -27.27 26.32 17.95
C GLU A 27 -25.85 26.82 17.59
N PRO A 28 -25.37 27.87 18.24
CA PRO A 28 -23.99 28.31 18.05
C PRO A 28 -23.04 27.33 18.72
N VAL A 29 -22.34 26.53 17.93
CA VAL A 29 -21.31 25.61 18.40
C VAL A 29 -19.93 26.22 18.05
N ASP A 30 -19.08 26.41 19.07
CA ASP A 30 -17.68 26.76 18.84
C ASP A 30 -16.86 25.48 18.64
N SER A 31 -16.73 25.06 17.39
CA SER A 31 -15.94 23.89 16.98
C SER A 31 -14.55 24.27 16.43
N ARG A 32 -14.13 25.53 16.59
CA ARG A 32 -12.86 26.02 16.04
C ARG A 32 -11.68 25.29 16.66
N ILE A 33 -10.80 24.80 15.79
CA ILE A 33 -9.50 24.26 16.21
C ILE A 33 -8.61 25.42 16.61
N ARG A 34 -8.16 25.41 17.87
CA ARG A 34 -7.37 26.51 18.42
C ARG A 34 -5.93 26.44 17.91
N PHE A 35 -5.35 27.60 17.65
CA PHE A 35 -3.93 27.74 17.37
C PHE A 35 -3.11 27.36 18.62
N GLN A 36 -2.08 26.54 18.44
CA GLN A 36 -1.10 26.25 19.48
C GLN A 36 -0.03 27.34 19.44
N GLU A 37 0.08 28.10 20.52
CA GLU A 37 1.14 29.10 20.63
C GLU A 37 2.53 28.47 20.58
N PRO A 38 3.51 29.14 19.94
CA PRO A 38 4.86 28.62 19.83
C PRO A 38 5.49 28.32 21.21
N PHE A 39 6.16 27.19 21.30
CA PHE A 39 6.98 26.90 22.47
C PHE A 39 8.13 27.92 22.60
N ALA A 40 8.50 28.24 23.82
CA ALA A 40 9.65 29.15 24.08
C ALA A 40 11.00 28.49 23.73
N GLU A 41 11.04 27.13 23.81
CA GLU A 41 12.20 26.30 23.48
C GLU A 41 11.71 24.96 22.95
N MET A 42 12.56 24.25 22.20
CA MET A 42 12.23 22.90 21.73
C MET A 42 11.94 21.98 22.91
N GLN A 43 10.83 21.25 22.79
CA GLN A 43 10.45 20.26 23.80
C GLN A 43 11.21 18.94 23.57
N GLU A 44 11.43 18.21 24.65
CA GLU A 44 11.96 16.84 24.58
C GLU A 44 10.97 15.86 25.21
N LYS A 45 10.73 14.73 24.55
CA LYS A 45 9.83 13.69 25.02
C LYS A 45 10.40 12.32 24.77
N VAL A 46 10.54 11.52 25.83
CA VAL A 46 10.88 10.10 25.74
C VAL A 46 9.60 9.28 25.90
N ILE A 47 9.36 8.35 24.98
CA ILE A 47 8.18 7.50 24.96
C ILE A 47 8.62 6.04 24.75
N PRO A 48 8.43 5.16 25.76
CA PRO A 48 8.77 3.74 25.57
C PRO A 48 7.73 3.04 24.71
N TYR A 49 8.19 2.10 23.85
CA TYR A 49 7.33 1.20 23.09
C TYR A 49 7.72 -0.26 23.33
N SER A 50 6.80 -1.18 23.06
CA SER A 50 7.02 -2.60 23.31
C SER A 50 7.77 -3.27 22.16
N ILE A 51 8.79 -4.04 22.50
CA ILE A 51 9.45 -5.01 21.60
C ILE A 51 9.26 -6.42 22.13
N ALA A 52 9.42 -7.43 21.26
CA ALA A 52 9.33 -8.84 21.67
C ALA A 52 10.48 -9.22 22.61
N SER A 53 10.26 -10.27 23.40
CA SER A 53 11.24 -10.70 24.41
C SER A 53 12.59 -11.09 23.81
N GLU A 54 12.61 -11.61 22.58
CA GLU A 54 13.79 -12.05 21.85
C GLU A 54 14.45 -10.94 21.03
N GLU A 55 13.77 -9.80 20.78
CA GLU A 55 14.34 -8.66 20.07
C GLU A 55 15.42 -7.95 20.90
N SER A 56 16.41 -7.36 20.22
CA SER A 56 17.43 -6.53 20.86
C SER A 56 16.88 -5.14 21.18
N GLU A 57 17.28 -4.54 22.31
CA GLU A 57 17.04 -3.12 22.57
C GLU A 57 18.03 -2.24 21.80
N GLU A 58 19.21 -2.76 21.45
CA GLU A 58 20.22 -2.09 20.62
C GLU A 58 19.71 -1.96 19.19
N ASP A 59 19.95 -0.80 18.57
CA ASP A 59 19.50 -0.46 17.22
C ASP A 59 17.98 -0.51 17.04
N ASN A 60 17.21 -0.22 18.09
CA ASN A 60 15.75 -0.23 18.04
C ASN A 60 15.08 1.06 18.57
N THR A 61 15.85 2.10 18.83
CA THR A 61 15.33 3.44 19.16
C THR A 61 14.93 4.21 17.91
N TYR A 62 13.88 5.01 18.00
CA TYR A 62 13.51 6.01 17.00
C TYR A 62 13.85 7.39 17.52
N LEU A 63 14.55 8.17 16.71
CA LEU A 63 14.83 9.59 16.99
C LEU A 63 14.04 10.42 15.99
N SER A 64 13.29 11.40 16.48
CA SER A 64 12.47 12.26 15.64
C SER A 64 12.69 13.73 15.99
N TYR A 65 13.08 14.53 14.99
CA TYR A 65 13.21 15.98 15.04
C TYR A 65 12.03 16.60 14.34
N ASN A 66 11.21 17.37 15.06
CA ASN A 66 9.94 17.87 14.57
C ASN A 66 9.87 19.38 14.70
N LYS A 67 9.44 20.08 13.64
CA LYS A 67 9.22 21.53 13.61
C LYS A 67 7.84 21.86 13.08
N VAL A 68 7.14 22.74 13.76
CA VAL A 68 5.86 23.30 13.30
C VAL A 68 6.12 24.39 12.27
N VAL A 69 5.45 24.31 11.11
CA VAL A 69 5.69 25.17 9.96
C VAL A 69 4.44 26.01 9.65
N GLY A 70 4.33 27.18 10.26
CA GLY A 70 3.26 28.12 9.97
C GLY A 70 1.84 27.53 10.11
N THR A 71 0.99 27.80 9.14
CA THR A 71 -0.38 27.23 9.05
C THR A 71 -0.69 26.75 7.65
N SER A 72 -1.61 25.80 7.55
CA SER A 72 -2.13 25.30 6.26
C SER A 72 -2.89 26.34 5.42
N LEU A 73 -3.19 27.51 6.01
CA LEU A 73 -3.85 28.62 5.30
C LEU A 73 -2.89 29.44 4.43
N ASP A 74 -1.58 29.22 4.52
CA ASP A 74 -0.55 29.80 3.66
C ASP A 74 -0.26 28.82 2.51
N LYS A 75 -0.84 29.07 1.34
CA LYS A 75 -0.75 28.14 0.20
C LYS A 75 0.66 28.05 -0.40
N GLU A 76 1.44 29.12 -0.35
CA GLU A 76 2.82 29.13 -0.82
C GLU A 76 3.70 28.29 0.13
N LEU A 77 3.57 28.50 1.44
CA LEU A 77 4.30 27.75 2.46
C LEU A 77 3.94 26.26 2.45
N TYR A 78 2.65 25.97 2.29
CA TYR A 78 2.12 24.60 2.22
C TYR A 78 2.79 23.78 1.12
N LEU A 79 2.92 24.30 -0.10
CA LEU A 79 3.60 23.64 -1.21
C LEU A 79 5.12 23.73 -1.13
N ALA A 80 5.67 24.87 -0.67
CA ALA A 80 7.11 25.05 -0.56
C ALA A 80 7.75 24.02 0.36
N PHE A 81 7.09 23.66 1.48
CA PHE A 81 7.61 22.64 2.38
C PHE A 81 7.44 21.20 1.87
N GLN A 82 6.48 20.92 0.99
CA GLN A 82 6.47 19.64 0.26
C GLN A 82 7.69 19.52 -0.67
N ILE A 83 8.04 20.60 -1.35
CA ILE A 83 9.23 20.67 -2.22
C ILE A 83 10.51 20.58 -1.40
N LEU A 84 10.58 21.27 -0.25
CA LEU A 84 11.71 21.20 0.68
C LEU A 84 11.86 19.79 1.30
N ASP A 85 10.77 19.12 1.67
CA ASP A 85 10.82 17.73 2.13
C ASP A 85 11.43 16.83 1.05
N TYR A 86 10.98 16.98 -0.19
CA TYR A 86 11.57 16.24 -1.31
C TYR A 86 13.08 16.52 -1.44
N ALA A 87 13.47 17.78 -1.52
CA ALA A 87 14.85 18.17 -1.83
C ALA A 87 15.84 17.92 -0.67
N LEU A 88 15.39 18.02 0.58
CA LEU A 88 16.24 17.88 1.76
C LEU A 88 16.26 16.47 2.34
N LEU A 89 15.16 15.68 2.15
CA LEU A 89 14.96 14.48 2.95
C LEU A 89 14.36 13.28 2.20
N SER A 90 13.26 13.45 1.44
CA SER A 90 12.54 12.30 0.87
C SER A 90 13.20 11.68 -0.35
N ALA A 91 13.89 12.47 -1.18
CA ALA A 91 14.65 11.93 -2.32
C ALA A 91 15.80 11.03 -1.83
N PRO A 92 16.14 9.93 -2.55
CA PRO A 92 17.19 8.98 -2.14
C PRO A 92 18.53 9.61 -1.79
N GLY A 93 19.00 10.59 -2.58
CA GLY A 93 20.26 11.30 -2.37
C GLY A 93 20.14 12.62 -1.59
N ALA A 94 19.01 12.90 -0.96
CA ALA A 94 18.77 14.14 -0.24
C ALA A 94 19.78 14.35 0.90
N PRO A 95 20.24 15.60 1.14
CA PRO A 95 21.40 15.89 1.99
C PRO A 95 21.20 15.46 3.46
N LEU A 96 20.03 15.65 4.06
CA LEU A 96 19.74 15.20 5.42
C LEU A 96 19.78 13.66 5.51
N LYS A 97 19.15 12.98 4.58
CA LYS A 97 19.14 11.52 4.52
C LYS A 97 20.54 10.96 4.39
N LYS A 98 21.31 11.51 3.46
CA LYS A 98 22.70 11.08 3.21
C LYS A 98 23.59 11.32 4.42
N ALA A 99 23.55 12.51 5.02
CA ALA A 99 24.40 12.86 6.14
C ALA A 99 24.13 12.00 7.38
N LEU A 100 22.85 11.73 7.69
CA LEU A 100 22.47 10.86 8.81
C LEU A 100 22.87 9.39 8.57
N THR A 101 22.72 8.91 7.34
CA THR A 101 23.16 7.57 6.95
C THR A 101 24.69 7.43 7.04
N ASP A 102 25.45 8.41 6.50
CA ASP A 102 26.91 8.42 6.55
C ASP A 102 27.46 8.53 8.00
N ALA A 103 26.72 9.19 8.90
CA ALA A 103 27.04 9.25 10.34
C ALA A 103 26.66 7.97 11.10
N GLY A 104 26.02 6.99 10.44
CA GLY A 104 25.56 5.76 11.07
C GLY A 104 24.45 5.98 12.11
N ILE A 105 23.59 6.99 11.87
CA ILE A 105 22.47 7.30 12.75
C ILE A 105 21.21 6.69 12.16
N GLY A 106 20.82 5.53 12.70
CA GLY A 106 19.68 4.75 12.21
C GLY A 106 19.96 3.96 10.92
N LYS A 107 19.13 2.97 10.66
CA LYS A 107 19.21 2.11 9.47
C LYS A 107 18.27 2.56 8.35
N ASP A 108 17.21 3.30 8.67
CA ASP A 108 16.32 3.96 7.69
C ASP A 108 16.03 5.40 8.16
N ILE A 109 16.30 6.36 7.27
CA ILE A 109 16.02 7.77 7.49
C ILE A 109 14.80 8.14 6.67
N MET A 110 13.80 8.68 7.35
CA MET A 110 12.49 9.00 6.80
C MET A 110 12.20 10.49 6.96
N GLY A 111 11.45 11.05 6.02
CA GLY A 111 10.85 12.37 6.08
C GLY A 111 9.34 12.29 6.21
N SER A 112 8.78 13.31 6.83
CA SER A 112 7.34 13.51 6.82
C SER A 112 7.04 15.01 6.90
N TYR A 113 6.27 15.51 5.95
CA TYR A 113 5.62 16.80 6.07
C TYR A 113 4.12 16.59 6.18
N ASP A 114 3.62 16.60 7.42
CA ASP A 114 2.19 16.46 7.73
C ASP A 114 1.52 17.83 7.57
N ASN A 115 0.90 18.05 6.42
CA ASN A 115 0.25 19.29 6.04
C ASN A 115 -1.28 19.24 6.04
N GLY A 116 -1.88 18.09 6.35
CA GLY A 116 -3.33 17.91 6.48
C GLY A 116 -3.91 18.43 7.81
N ILE A 117 -3.15 19.19 8.58
CA ILE A 117 -3.53 19.76 9.88
C ILE A 117 -3.33 21.27 9.89
N TYR A 118 -3.98 21.97 10.86
CA TYR A 118 -3.93 23.45 10.92
C TYR A 118 -2.52 24.01 10.98
N GLN A 119 -1.65 23.42 11.79
CA GLN A 119 -0.24 23.79 11.93
C GLN A 119 0.62 22.63 11.43
N PRO A 120 1.03 22.65 10.13
CA PRO A 120 1.83 21.58 9.54
C PRO A 120 3.11 21.29 10.29
N ILE A 121 3.56 20.04 10.25
CA ILE A 121 4.77 19.59 10.96
C ILE A 121 5.75 18.98 9.95
N PHE A 122 6.96 19.50 9.92
CA PHE A 122 8.10 18.92 9.23
C PHE A 122 8.88 18.02 10.18
N SER A 123 9.09 16.76 9.80
CA SER A 123 9.74 15.77 10.66
C SER A 123 10.90 15.07 9.95
N VAL A 124 12.02 14.92 10.67
CA VAL A 124 13.14 14.04 10.30
C VAL A 124 13.18 12.90 11.29
N ILE A 125 13.12 11.66 10.79
CA ILE A 125 13.00 10.46 11.62
C ILE A 125 14.14 9.51 11.30
N ALA A 126 14.95 9.16 12.30
CA ALA A 126 15.92 8.07 12.23
C ALA A 126 15.34 6.83 12.93
N LYS A 127 15.18 5.76 12.18
CA LYS A 127 14.68 4.49 12.65
C LYS A 127 15.81 3.49 12.84
N ASN A 128 15.65 2.60 13.81
CA ASN A 128 16.69 1.63 14.17
C ASN A 128 18.01 2.35 14.56
N ALA A 129 17.91 3.37 15.39
CA ALA A 129 18.98 4.13 16.01
C ALA A 129 19.20 3.71 17.47
N ASN A 130 20.04 4.45 18.18
CA ASN A 130 20.28 4.30 19.62
C ASN A 130 20.06 5.64 20.33
N GLU A 131 19.57 5.63 21.58
CA GLU A 131 19.23 6.83 22.35
C GLU A 131 20.44 7.74 22.54
N GLU A 132 21.63 7.20 22.77
CA GLU A 132 22.89 7.96 22.95
C GLU A 132 23.31 8.74 21.69
N LYS A 133 22.75 8.42 20.53
CA LYS A 133 22.97 9.15 19.27
C LYS A 133 22.13 10.41 19.14
N LYS A 134 21.28 10.75 20.11
CA LYS A 134 20.36 11.89 20.06
C LYS A 134 21.07 13.21 19.77
N GLU A 135 22.11 13.53 20.49
CA GLU A 135 22.83 14.82 20.33
C GLU A 135 23.51 14.90 18.95
N GLU A 136 24.13 13.79 18.51
CA GLU A 136 24.73 13.71 17.18
C GLU A 136 23.67 13.83 16.07
N PHE A 137 22.49 13.22 16.25
CA PHE A 137 21.35 13.31 15.34
C PHE A 137 20.91 14.78 15.14
N ILE A 138 20.72 15.51 16.24
CA ILE A 138 20.34 16.93 16.20
C ILE A 138 21.44 17.76 15.51
N GLN A 139 22.69 17.55 15.89
CA GLN A 139 23.83 18.30 15.36
C GLN A 139 23.98 18.09 13.84
N VAL A 140 23.88 16.84 13.35
CA VAL A 140 23.95 16.55 11.91
C VAL A 140 22.84 17.23 11.14
N ILE A 141 21.60 17.23 11.66
CA ILE A 141 20.47 17.92 11.02
C ILE A 141 20.74 19.42 10.93
N GLU A 142 21.11 20.05 12.04
CA GLU A 142 21.34 21.49 12.07
C GLU A 142 22.53 21.90 11.18
N ASP A 143 23.61 21.11 11.16
CA ASP A 143 24.76 21.39 10.32
C ASP A 143 24.42 21.33 8.84
N VAL A 144 23.63 20.33 8.41
CA VAL A 144 23.14 20.23 7.03
C VAL A 144 22.22 21.41 6.68
N LEU A 145 21.29 21.77 7.56
CA LEU A 145 20.39 22.90 7.34
C LEU A 145 21.17 24.22 7.24
N ARG A 146 22.14 24.48 8.14
CA ARG A 146 23.02 25.66 8.10
C ARG A 146 23.88 25.68 6.84
N ALA A 147 24.38 24.51 6.41
CA ALA A 147 25.14 24.41 5.16
C ALA A 147 24.27 24.73 3.95
N SER A 148 23.02 24.26 3.94
CA SER A 148 22.04 24.54 2.87
C SER A 148 21.71 26.04 2.79
N VAL A 149 21.52 26.70 3.93
CA VAL A 149 21.30 28.17 3.96
C VAL A 149 22.53 28.93 3.49
N LYS A 150 23.73 28.52 3.91
CA LYS A 150 24.97 29.24 3.59
C LYS A 150 25.43 29.06 2.16
N ASN A 151 25.33 27.85 1.63
CA ASN A 151 25.91 27.48 0.33
C ASN A 151 24.85 27.45 -0.80
N GLY A 152 23.58 27.60 -0.47
CA GLY A 152 22.43 27.38 -1.36
C GLY A 152 22.01 25.91 -1.43
N ILE A 153 20.74 25.68 -1.76
CA ILE A 153 20.18 24.36 -2.02
C ILE A 153 20.44 24.00 -3.49
N ASP A 154 20.62 22.72 -3.77
CA ASP A 154 20.70 22.24 -5.15
C ASP A 154 19.42 22.62 -5.92
N THR A 155 19.57 23.53 -6.88
CA THR A 155 18.47 24.04 -7.70
C THR A 155 17.81 22.94 -8.52
N LYS A 156 18.56 21.92 -8.94
CA LYS A 156 18.00 20.75 -9.65
C LYS A 156 17.11 19.91 -8.72
N ALA A 157 17.47 19.76 -7.46
CA ALA A 157 16.64 19.05 -6.49
C ALA A 157 15.31 19.79 -6.23
N ILE A 158 15.34 21.12 -6.15
CA ILE A 158 14.14 21.95 -6.07
C ILE A 158 13.29 21.82 -7.33
N GLU A 159 13.89 21.93 -8.52
CA GLU A 159 13.20 21.76 -9.81
C GLU A 159 12.54 20.37 -9.90
N ALA A 160 13.26 19.31 -9.53
CA ALA A 160 12.74 17.95 -9.49
C ALA A 160 11.56 17.82 -8.51
N GLY A 161 11.66 18.41 -7.32
CA GLY A 161 10.57 18.42 -6.33
C GLY A 161 9.33 19.15 -6.85
N ILE A 162 9.49 20.32 -7.47
CA ILE A 162 8.38 21.06 -8.08
C ILE A 162 7.72 20.20 -9.17
N ASN A 163 8.52 19.67 -10.09
CA ASN A 163 7.99 18.88 -11.21
C ASN A 163 7.29 17.59 -10.72
N TYR A 164 7.86 16.91 -9.72
CA TYR A 164 7.26 15.75 -9.09
C TYR A 164 5.85 16.03 -8.52
N HIS A 165 5.71 17.12 -7.76
CA HIS A 165 4.43 17.50 -7.17
C HIS A 165 3.45 18.04 -8.21
N GLU A 166 3.91 18.88 -9.15
CA GLU A 166 3.07 19.42 -10.21
C GLU A 166 2.57 18.34 -11.19
N PHE A 167 3.43 17.36 -11.54
CA PHE A 167 3.02 16.25 -12.39
C PHE A 167 1.88 15.48 -11.74
N ARG A 168 2.02 15.10 -10.46
CA ARG A 168 0.98 14.40 -9.70
C ARG A 168 -0.30 15.23 -9.56
N TYR A 169 -0.17 16.53 -9.34
CA TYR A 169 -1.31 17.43 -9.29
C TYR A 169 -2.07 17.45 -10.61
N ARG A 170 -1.39 17.55 -11.75
CA ARG A 170 -2.00 17.60 -13.08
C ARG A 170 -2.58 16.26 -13.53
N GLU A 171 -1.88 15.17 -13.28
CA GLU A 171 -2.34 13.82 -13.58
C GLU A 171 -3.57 13.46 -12.73
N ALA A 172 -3.59 13.86 -11.47
CA ALA A 172 -4.64 13.61 -10.51
C ALA A 172 -5.09 12.14 -10.51
N ASP A 173 -4.10 11.24 -10.50
CA ASP A 173 -4.32 9.80 -10.36
C ASP A 173 -4.24 9.44 -8.87
N PHE A 174 -5.37 9.05 -8.31
CA PHE A 174 -5.50 8.64 -6.92
C PHE A 174 -5.69 7.12 -6.78
N GLY A 175 -5.32 6.36 -7.80
CA GLY A 175 -5.49 4.90 -7.83
C GLY A 175 -6.97 4.51 -7.70
N ASN A 176 -7.29 3.71 -6.69
CA ASN A 176 -8.63 3.19 -6.45
C ASN A 176 -9.56 4.16 -5.69
N TYR A 177 -9.07 5.34 -5.28
CA TYR A 177 -9.89 6.29 -4.55
C TYR A 177 -10.68 7.20 -5.50
N PRO A 178 -11.98 7.44 -5.24
CA PRO A 178 -12.77 8.37 -6.04
C PRO A 178 -12.15 9.77 -6.04
N LYS A 179 -11.93 10.34 -7.22
CA LYS A 179 -11.28 11.65 -7.39
C LYS A 179 -11.97 12.76 -6.59
N GLY A 180 -13.32 12.78 -6.57
CA GLY A 180 -14.08 13.74 -5.79
C GLY A 180 -13.86 13.64 -4.28
N LEU A 181 -13.70 12.40 -3.75
CA LEU A 181 -13.35 12.19 -2.35
C LEU A 181 -11.97 12.78 -2.03
N MET A 182 -10.97 12.52 -2.88
CA MET A 182 -9.61 13.01 -2.64
C MET A 182 -9.53 14.54 -2.70
N TYR A 183 -10.21 15.16 -3.64
CA TYR A 183 -10.33 16.61 -3.66
C TYR A 183 -11.09 17.15 -2.44
N GLY A 184 -12.18 16.49 -2.02
CA GLY A 184 -12.91 16.86 -0.81
C GLY A 184 -12.02 16.81 0.44
N LEU A 185 -11.20 15.78 0.59
CA LEU A 185 -10.23 15.68 1.69
C LEU A 185 -9.19 16.80 1.62
N GLN A 186 -8.63 17.09 0.45
CA GLN A 186 -7.66 18.16 0.27
C GLN A 186 -8.23 19.55 0.54
N MET A 187 -9.52 19.77 0.24
CA MET A 187 -10.22 21.01 0.62
C MET A 187 -10.27 21.19 2.14
N MET A 188 -10.41 20.11 2.91
CA MET A 188 -10.49 20.19 4.38
C MET A 188 -9.19 20.71 5.01
N ASP A 189 -8.05 20.59 4.36
CA ASP A 189 -6.75 21.10 4.85
C ASP A 189 -6.75 22.63 5.06
N SER A 190 -7.71 23.33 4.47
CA SER A 190 -7.91 24.77 4.69
C SER A 190 -9.33 25.11 5.15
N TRP A 191 -10.34 24.48 4.58
CA TRP A 191 -11.74 24.82 4.84
C TRP A 191 -12.18 24.61 6.29
N LEU A 192 -11.63 23.63 6.99
CA LEU A 192 -11.87 23.41 8.43
C LEU A 192 -11.42 24.57 9.31
N TYR A 193 -10.51 25.40 8.84
CA TYR A 193 -9.88 26.48 9.60
C TYR A 193 -10.30 27.88 9.15
N ASP A 194 -10.73 27.99 7.88
CA ASP A 194 -11.19 29.26 7.29
C ASP A 194 -12.27 28.98 6.23
N GLU A 195 -13.52 29.34 6.55
CA GLU A 195 -14.67 29.12 5.69
C GLU A 195 -14.57 29.81 4.32
N GLU A 196 -13.76 30.87 4.21
CA GLU A 196 -13.55 31.62 2.96
C GLU A 196 -12.47 31.01 2.05
N LYS A 197 -11.76 29.97 2.51
CA LYS A 197 -10.63 29.36 1.81
C LYS A 197 -10.79 27.87 1.46
N PRO A 198 -11.93 27.42 0.89
CA PRO A 198 -12.13 25.99 0.62
C PRO A 198 -11.25 25.43 -0.51
N PHE A 199 -10.77 26.28 -1.45
CA PHE A 199 -10.18 25.81 -2.71
C PHE A 199 -8.68 26.11 -2.86
N ILE A 200 -8.04 26.74 -1.88
CA ILE A 200 -6.65 27.24 -2.03
C ILE A 200 -5.63 26.15 -2.33
N HIS A 201 -5.89 24.90 -1.95
CA HIS A 201 -5.00 23.77 -2.20
C HIS A 201 -5.32 22.99 -3.47
N ILE A 202 -6.56 23.10 -3.99
CA ILE A 202 -6.93 22.47 -5.26
C ILE A 202 -6.80 23.44 -6.46
N GLU A 203 -6.58 24.73 -6.22
CA GLU A 203 -6.26 25.76 -7.23
C GLU A 203 -4.78 26.14 -7.13
N ALA A 204 -3.88 25.15 -7.31
CA ALA A 204 -2.46 25.28 -6.96
C ALA A 204 -1.53 25.68 -8.13
N LEU A 205 -2.02 25.79 -9.37
CA LEU A 205 -1.15 26.03 -10.54
C LEU A 205 -0.36 27.34 -10.42
N ASP A 206 -1.00 28.42 -10.00
CA ASP A 206 -0.34 29.72 -9.83
C ASP A 206 0.73 29.66 -8.73
N THR A 207 0.50 28.83 -7.71
CA THR A 207 1.47 28.61 -6.63
C THR A 207 2.70 27.86 -7.15
N PHE A 208 2.52 26.84 -8.00
CA PHE A 208 3.65 26.17 -8.65
C PHE A 208 4.45 27.14 -9.53
N GLU A 209 3.78 28.00 -10.32
CA GLU A 209 4.44 29.01 -11.13
C GLU A 209 5.19 30.05 -10.29
N PHE A 210 4.65 30.44 -9.14
CA PHE A 210 5.34 31.28 -8.16
C PHE A 210 6.60 30.60 -7.65
N LEU A 211 6.49 29.34 -7.18
CA LEU A 211 7.60 28.57 -6.60
C LEU A 211 8.72 28.31 -7.60
N LYS A 212 8.40 28.04 -8.87
CA LYS A 212 9.39 27.96 -9.95
C LYS A 212 10.23 29.23 -10.08
N LYS A 213 9.60 30.41 -9.98
CA LYS A 213 10.30 31.70 -10.06
C LYS A 213 11.20 31.96 -8.85
N GLN A 214 10.99 31.26 -7.76
CA GLN A 214 11.81 31.39 -6.54
C GLN A 214 13.10 30.55 -6.58
N ILE A 215 13.28 29.69 -7.59
CA ILE A 215 14.52 28.89 -7.72
C ILE A 215 15.73 29.83 -7.86
N GLY A 216 16.72 29.66 -6.97
CA GLY A 216 17.95 30.44 -6.99
C GLY A 216 17.83 31.89 -6.49
N THR A 217 16.68 32.29 -5.92
CA THR A 217 16.49 33.65 -5.37
C THR A 217 16.87 33.78 -3.87
N GLY A 218 17.10 32.66 -3.18
CA GLY A 218 17.28 32.60 -1.72
C GLY A 218 16.00 32.33 -0.95
N TYR A 219 14.85 32.25 -1.62
CA TYR A 219 13.54 32.04 -0.97
C TYR A 219 13.49 30.76 -0.14
N TYR A 220 13.94 29.64 -0.69
CA TYR A 220 13.92 28.36 0.00
C TYR A 220 14.89 28.33 1.18
N GLU A 221 16.04 28.98 1.06
CA GLU A 221 17.02 29.15 2.15
C GLU A 221 16.44 29.99 3.27
N GLU A 222 15.70 31.06 2.97
CA GLU A 222 15.00 31.89 3.96
C GLU A 222 13.94 31.08 4.71
N LEU A 223 13.20 30.18 4.04
CA LEU A 223 12.24 29.29 4.68
C LEU A 223 12.92 28.33 5.66
N ILE A 224 14.06 27.73 5.27
CA ILE A 224 14.84 26.86 6.16
C ILE A 224 15.32 27.65 7.38
N GLN A 225 15.90 28.82 7.17
CA GLN A 225 16.39 29.68 8.28
C GLN A 225 15.25 29.98 9.25
N LYS A 226 14.13 30.47 8.74
CA LYS A 226 12.99 30.92 9.54
C LYS A 226 12.27 29.81 10.28
N TYR A 227 11.96 28.70 9.57
CA TYR A 227 11.03 27.69 10.09
C TYR A 227 11.73 26.45 10.66
N LEU A 228 12.97 26.15 10.27
CA LEU A 228 13.70 24.99 10.77
C LEU A 228 14.83 25.36 11.74
N LEU A 229 15.58 26.43 11.50
CA LEU A 229 16.70 26.82 12.35
C LEU A 229 16.29 27.77 13.46
N ASP A 230 15.67 28.93 13.15
CA ASP A 230 15.35 29.97 14.12
C ASP A 230 14.04 29.75 14.88
N ASN A 231 13.31 28.68 14.53
CA ASN A 231 12.01 28.36 15.11
C ASN A 231 12.15 27.44 16.34
N PRO A 232 11.80 27.92 17.55
CA PRO A 232 11.79 27.07 18.75
C PRO A 232 10.56 26.15 18.84
N HIS A 233 9.51 26.38 18.00
CA HIS A 233 8.28 25.62 18.04
C HIS A 233 8.48 24.23 17.43
N GLY A 234 8.91 23.28 18.23
CA GLY A 234 9.18 21.92 17.83
C GLY A 234 9.46 21.00 19.00
N ALA A 235 9.71 19.74 18.68
CA ALA A 235 10.02 18.73 19.69
C ALA A 235 11.01 17.69 19.15
N ILE A 236 11.90 17.24 20.04
CA ILE A 236 12.65 16.00 19.87
C ILE A 236 11.84 14.90 20.55
N VAL A 237 11.46 13.89 19.80
CA VAL A 237 10.76 12.72 20.33
C VAL A 237 11.66 11.51 20.20
N ILE A 238 11.91 10.84 21.32
CA ILE A 238 12.75 9.65 21.42
C ILE A 238 11.83 8.51 21.78
N VAL A 239 11.73 7.51 20.89
CA VAL A 239 10.87 6.34 21.13
C VAL A 239 11.78 5.15 21.43
N THR A 240 11.84 4.77 22.72
CA THR A 240 12.77 3.76 23.23
C THR A 240 12.15 2.37 23.31
N PRO A 241 12.86 1.32 22.90
CA PRO A 241 12.36 -0.05 23.03
C PRO A 241 12.31 -0.48 24.51
N GLU A 242 11.28 -1.26 24.87
CA GLU A 242 11.11 -1.81 26.21
C GLU A 242 10.54 -3.22 26.13
N LYS A 243 11.29 -4.21 26.60
CA LYS A 243 10.85 -5.62 26.67
C LYS A 243 9.76 -5.82 27.73
N GLY A 244 8.80 -6.68 27.42
CA GLY A 244 7.74 -7.06 28.36
C GLY A 244 6.76 -5.93 28.73
N ARG A 245 6.85 -4.77 28.07
CA ARG A 245 5.97 -3.62 28.32
C ARG A 245 4.49 -3.98 28.11
N THR A 246 4.18 -4.68 27.01
CA THR A 246 2.81 -5.11 26.70
C THR A 246 2.22 -5.94 27.82
N ALA A 247 2.92 -7.01 28.22
CA ALA A 247 2.49 -7.90 29.29
C ALA A 247 2.29 -7.17 30.64
N ARG A 248 3.22 -6.25 30.98
CA ARG A 248 3.11 -5.43 32.18
C ARG A 248 1.87 -4.52 32.16
N MET A 249 1.64 -3.82 31.04
CA MET A 249 0.47 -2.93 30.91
C MET A 249 -0.85 -3.72 30.96
N GLU A 250 -0.88 -4.93 30.42
CA GLU A 250 -2.04 -5.82 30.50
C GLU A 250 -2.31 -6.28 31.92
N ALA A 251 -1.27 -6.72 32.63
CA ALA A 251 -1.38 -7.11 34.02
C ALA A 251 -1.87 -5.94 34.92
N GLU A 252 -1.32 -4.75 34.71
CA GLU A 252 -1.77 -3.53 35.42
C GLU A 252 -3.25 -3.19 35.11
N LEU A 253 -3.67 -3.34 33.86
CA LEU A 253 -5.05 -3.13 33.47
C LEU A 253 -5.97 -4.19 34.07
N GLU A 254 -5.58 -5.45 34.02
CA GLU A 254 -6.34 -6.55 34.63
C GLU A 254 -6.50 -6.36 36.13
N GLU A 255 -5.43 -6.01 36.84
CA GLU A 255 -5.49 -5.70 38.27
C GLU A 255 -6.43 -4.52 38.56
N LYS A 256 -6.37 -3.45 37.74
CA LYS A 256 -7.26 -2.29 37.86
C LYS A 256 -8.72 -2.68 37.63
N LEU A 257 -9.00 -3.46 36.58
CA LEU A 257 -10.34 -3.94 36.27
C LEU A 257 -10.89 -4.91 37.35
N GLN A 258 -10.05 -5.77 37.88
CA GLN A 258 -10.39 -6.66 38.96
C GLN A 258 -10.76 -5.89 40.23
N LYS A 259 -9.95 -4.91 40.64
CA LYS A 259 -10.24 -4.03 41.77
C LYS A 259 -11.53 -3.25 41.56
N TYR A 260 -11.77 -2.77 40.35
CA TYR A 260 -13.01 -2.10 40.00
C TYR A 260 -14.21 -3.04 40.12
N LYS A 261 -14.13 -4.25 39.57
CA LYS A 261 -15.15 -5.29 39.67
C LYS A 261 -15.46 -5.67 41.13
N GLU A 262 -14.46 -5.80 41.97
CA GLU A 262 -14.59 -6.08 43.40
C GLU A 262 -15.22 -4.93 44.18
N SER A 263 -15.13 -3.70 43.70
CA SER A 263 -15.75 -2.52 44.29
C SER A 263 -17.23 -2.35 43.96
N LEU A 264 -17.73 -3.10 42.95
CA LEU A 264 -19.11 -3.02 42.52
C LEU A 264 -20.02 -3.82 43.44
N THR A 265 -21.21 -3.27 43.75
CA THR A 265 -22.29 -3.99 44.40
C THR A 265 -22.95 -4.99 43.45
N ALA A 266 -23.67 -5.98 43.97
CA ALA A 266 -24.40 -6.92 43.14
C ALA A 266 -25.44 -6.22 42.23
N GLU A 267 -26.03 -5.14 42.70
CA GLU A 267 -26.99 -4.33 41.93
C GLU A 267 -26.34 -3.59 40.76
N GLU A 268 -25.15 -3.06 40.98
CA GLU A 268 -24.36 -2.40 39.90
C GLU A 268 -23.90 -3.40 38.85
N VAL A 269 -23.44 -4.60 39.25
CA VAL A 269 -23.09 -5.68 38.30
C VAL A 269 -24.33 -6.08 37.48
N GLU A 270 -25.47 -6.27 38.11
CA GLU A 270 -26.72 -6.60 37.42
C GLU A 270 -27.11 -5.49 36.42
N ALA A 271 -26.95 -4.21 36.82
CA ALA A 271 -27.21 -3.07 35.94
C ALA A 271 -26.29 -3.05 34.71
N PHE A 272 -25.00 -3.39 34.86
CA PHE A 272 -24.07 -3.54 33.71
C PHE A 272 -24.49 -4.69 32.80
N VAL A 273 -24.90 -5.85 33.37
CA VAL A 273 -25.39 -7.00 32.59
C VAL A 273 -26.61 -6.60 31.77
N GLN A 274 -27.60 -5.96 32.41
CA GLN A 274 -28.83 -5.52 31.73
C GLN A 274 -28.52 -4.48 30.62
N LYS A 275 -27.62 -3.52 30.88
CA LYS A 275 -27.20 -2.53 29.89
C LYS A 275 -26.49 -3.19 28.69
N THR A 276 -25.64 -4.17 28.95
CA THR A 276 -24.96 -4.91 27.90
C THR A 276 -25.92 -5.73 27.05
N GLN A 277 -26.86 -6.45 27.72
CA GLN A 277 -27.90 -7.20 27.03
C GLN A 277 -28.83 -6.30 26.20
N ALA A 278 -29.18 -5.13 26.74
CA ALA A 278 -29.99 -4.15 26.01
C ALA A 278 -29.24 -3.60 24.78
N LEU A 279 -27.93 -3.36 24.93
CA LEU A 279 -27.08 -2.94 23.79
C LEU A 279 -26.97 -4.04 22.72
N GLU A 280 -26.75 -5.28 23.13
CA GLU A 280 -26.70 -6.44 22.22
C GLU A 280 -28.04 -6.65 21.49
N ALA A 281 -29.16 -6.52 22.21
CA ALA A 281 -30.51 -6.58 21.64
C ALA A 281 -30.69 -5.45 20.59
N TYR A 282 -30.36 -4.20 20.95
CA TYR A 282 -30.45 -3.05 20.06
C TYR A 282 -29.58 -3.21 18.80
N GLN A 283 -28.37 -3.71 18.94
CA GLN A 283 -27.47 -3.95 17.82
C GLN A 283 -27.92 -5.10 16.90
N SER A 284 -28.71 -6.03 17.43
CA SER A 284 -29.19 -7.21 16.72
C SER A 284 -30.64 -7.07 16.23
N GLU A 285 -31.36 -6.04 16.65
CA GLU A 285 -32.74 -5.79 16.25
C GLU A 285 -32.79 -5.34 14.77
N PRO A 286 -33.47 -6.08 13.88
CA PRO A 286 -33.56 -5.68 12.48
C PRO A 286 -34.50 -4.45 12.39
N GLU A 287 -34.15 -3.53 11.48
CA GLU A 287 -35.04 -2.43 11.13
C GLU A 287 -36.38 -2.94 10.57
N SER A 288 -37.43 -2.17 10.81
CA SER A 288 -38.77 -2.50 10.31
C SER A 288 -38.79 -2.42 8.78
N GLU A 289 -39.55 -3.29 8.12
CA GLU A 289 -39.75 -3.30 6.67
C GLU A 289 -40.22 -1.92 6.17
N GLU A 290 -41.12 -1.26 6.92
CA GLU A 290 -41.64 0.08 6.61
C GLU A 290 -40.52 1.12 6.57
N ASN A 291 -39.55 1.07 7.47
CA ASN A 291 -38.39 1.99 7.45
C ASN A 291 -37.43 1.68 6.34
N LEU A 292 -37.17 0.39 6.07
CA LEU A 292 -36.31 -0.05 4.97
C LEU A 292 -36.87 0.34 3.62
N GLU A 293 -38.19 0.29 3.42
CA GLU A 293 -38.86 0.70 2.16
C GLU A 293 -38.75 2.20 1.87
N LYS A 294 -38.51 3.04 2.88
CA LYS A 294 -38.27 4.48 2.70
C LYS A 294 -36.93 4.78 2.05
N ILE A 295 -35.98 3.86 2.12
CA ILE A 295 -34.64 4.02 1.51
C ILE A 295 -34.73 3.60 0.06
N PRO A 296 -34.47 4.51 -0.90
CA PRO A 296 -34.46 4.16 -2.32
C PRO A 296 -33.29 3.21 -2.61
N VAL A 297 -33.58 2.11 -3.26
CA VAL A 297 -32.59 1.09 -3.67
C VAL A 297 -32.68 0.91 -5.18
N LEU A 298 -31.52 0.80 -5.85
CA LEU A 298 -31.46 0.39 -7.24
C LEU A 298 -32.07 -1.02 -7.40
N LYS A 299 -32.65 -1.28 -8.55
CA LYS A 299 -33.09 -2.63 -8.93
C LYS A 299 -31.99 -3.30 -9.74
N ARG A 300 -32.03 -4.63 -9.83
CA ARG A 300 -31.06 -5.38 -10.65
C ARG A 300 -31.09 -4.95 -12.12
N GLU A 301 -32.26 -4.60 -12.62
CA GLU A 301 -32.50 -4.15 -14.00
C GLU A 301 -31.87 -2.78 -14.30
N ASP A 302 -31.59 -1.97 -13.26
CA ASP A 302 -30.92 -0.68 -13.40
C ASP A 302 -29.41 -0.84 -13.64
N ILE A 303 -28.86 -2.03 -13.42
CA ILE A 303 -27.42 -2.32 -13.58
C ILE A 303 -27.15 -2.85 -14.99
N SER A 304 -26.26 -2.19 -15.73
CA SER A 304 -25.87 -2.62 -17.06
C SER A 304 -25.21 -3.99 -17.05
N ARG A 305 -25.54 -4.81 -18.05
CA ARG A 305 -24.85 -6.11 -18.32
C ARG A 305 -23.60 -5.94 -19.19
N GLU A 306 -23.37 -4.75 -19.70
CA GLU A 306 -22.17 -4.43 -20.48
C GLU A 306 -20.93 -4.42 -19.61
N ILE A 307 -19.82 -4.83 -20.19
CA ILE A 307 -18.52 -4.84 -19.54
C ILE A 307 -17.69 -3.64 -20.02
N GLU A 308 -16.82 -3.14 -19.16
CA GLU A 308 -15.81 -2.17 -19.58
C GLU A 308 -14.93 -2.76 -20.69
N PRO A 309 -14.71 -2.06 -21.80
CA PRO A 309 -13.92 -2.56 -22.93
C PRO A 309 -12.53 -3.03 -22.53
N ILE A 310 -12.04 -4.09 -23.16
CA ILE A 310 -10.64 -4.53 -23.10
C ILE A 310 -9.94 -3.92 -24.33
N ILE A 311 -8.95 -3.07 -24.07
CA ILE A 311 -8.28 -2.29 -25.11
C ILE A 311 -6.87 -2.85 -25.31
N ASN A 312 -6.73 -3.79 -26.23
CA ASN A 312 -5.46 -4.45 -26.55
C ASN A 312 -5.28 -4.53 -28.07
N GLU A 313 -4.35 -3.74 -28.60
CA GLU A 313 -3.85 -3.87 -29.96
C GLU A 313 -2.47 -4.51 -29.93
N LYS A 314 -2.28 -5.58 -30.73
CA LYS A 314 -0.99 -6.28 -30.79
C LYS A 314 -0.15 -5.68 -31.92
N LEU A 315 0.98 -5.10 -31.55
CA LEU A 315 1.95 -4.54 -32.48
C LEU A 315 3.26 -5.32 -32.37
N THR A 316 4.10 -5.14 -33.37
CA THR A 316 5.50 -5.57 -33.33
C THR A 316 6.35 -4.39 -33.80
N LEU A 317 7.14 -3.82 -32.89
CA LEU A 317 8.00 -2.68 -33.15
C LEU A 317 9.45 -3.11 -33.02
N ALA A 318 10.25 -2.92 -34.03
CA ALA A 318 11.65 -3.38 -34.10
C ALA A 318 11.83 -4.87 -33.70
N GLY A 319 10.83 -5.72 -33.99
CA GLY A 319 10.81 -7.13 -33.61
C GLY A 319 10.55 -7.40 -32.11
N VAL A 320 10.05 -6.41 -31.37
CA VAL A 320 9.58 -6.55 -29.98
C VAL A 320 8.05 -6.65 -29.96
N PRO A 321 7.47 -7.62 -29.24
CA PRO A 321 6.02 -7.66 -29.01
C PRO A 321 5.58 -6.44 -28.18
N VAL A 322 4.56 -5.72 -28.64
CA VAL A 322 3.97 -4.57 -27.97
C VAL A 322 2.48 -4.76 -27.83
N ILE A 323 1.94 -4.59 -26.65
CA ILE A 323 0.50 -4.46 -26.42
C ILE A 323 0.19 -2.99 -26.24
N PHE A 324 -0.49 -2.42 -27.22
CA PHE A 324 -0.89 -1.03 -27.22
C PHE A 324 -2.33 -0.88 -26.73
N HIS A 325 -2.50 0.06 -25.80
CA HIS A 325 -3.80 0.43 -25.24
C HIS A 325 -4.13 1.85 -25.70
N GLU A 326 -4.91 1.96 -26.80
CA GLU A 326 -5.31 3.25 -27.35
C GLU A 326 -6.32 3.93 -26.41
N ILE A 327 -5.86 4.82 -25.59
CA ILE A 327 -6.64 5.53 -24.57
C ILE A 327 -6.21 6.99 -24.55
N GLU A 328 -7.16 7.93 -24.45
CA GLU A 328 -6.85 9.35 -24.27
C GLU A 328 -6.19 9.59 -22.90
N THR A 329 -4.95 10.10 -22.92
CA THR A 329 -4.08 10.25 -21.74
C THR A 329 -3.62 11.68 -21.49
N ASN A 330 -4.20 12.66 -22.19
CA ASN A 330 -3.78 14.06 -22.10
C ASN A 330 -2.28 14.28 -22.38
N GLY A 331 -1.72 13.55 -23.36
CA GLY A 331 -0.33 13.69 -23.78
C GLY A 331 0.68 12.95 -22.92
N ILE A 332 0.27 12.09 -21.98
CA ILE A 332 1.14 11.25 -21.18
C ILE A 332 1.23 9.86 -21.82
N GLY A 333 2.44 9.35 -22.03
CA GLY A 333 2.69 7.96 -22.35
C GLY A 333 3.03 7.15 -21.10
N TYR A 334 2.34 6.04 -20.87
CA TYR A 334 2.63 5.08 -19.80
C TYR A 334 3.29 3.86 -20.44
N VAL A 335 4.50 3.56 -20.01
CA VAL A 335 5.37 2.52 -20.62
C VAL A 335 5.74 1.51 -19.55
N ASP A 336 5.45 0.22 -19.82
CA ASP A 336 5.95 -0.89 -19.02
C ASP A 336 6.78 -1.81 -19.92
N VAL A 337 8.04 -1.99 -19.57
CA VAL A 337 8.95 -2.93 -20.24
C VAL A 337 9.04 -4.18 -19.37
N LEU A 338 8.61 -5.31 -19.93
CA LEU A 338 8.49 -6.60 -19.24
C LEU A 338 9.59 -7.54 -19.69
N PHE A 339 10.25 -8.20 -18.74
CA PHE A 339 11.22 -9.28 -18.98
C PHE A 339 10.74 -10.56 -18.31
N ASP A 340 10.68 -11.64 -19.07
CA ASP A 340 10.23 -12.97 -18.58
C ASP A 340 11.23 -13.53 -17.57
N MET A 341 10.72 -14.03 -16.45
CA MET A 341 11.50 -14.64 -15.36
C MET A 341 11.50 -16.17 -15.37
N SER A 342 10.91 -16.82 -16.39
CA SER A 342 10.77 -18.29 -16.41
C SER A 342 12.09 -19.04 -16.37
N SER A 343 13.20 -18.41 -16.78
CA SER A 343 14.53 -18.97 -16.71
C SER A 343 15.25 -18.82 -15.35
N VAL A 344 14.65 -18.11 -14.39
CA VAL A 344 15.23 -17.90 -13.04
C VAL A 344 14.98 -19.11 -12.18
N GLU A 345 16.01 -19.70 -11.57
CA GLU A 345 15.89 -20.83 -10.65
C GLU A 345 15.20 -20.41 -9.33
N GLU A 346 14.54 -21.38 -8.65
CA GLU A 346 13.83 -21.11 -7.38
C GLU A 346 14.75 -20.47 -6.34
N GLU A 347 15.97 -20.95 -6.19
CA GLU A 347 16.96 -20.43 -5.23
C GLU A 347 17.41 -19.00 -5.51
N ASP A 348 17.23 -18.51 -6.74
CA ASP A 348 17.62 -17.18 -7.18
C ASP A 348 16.50 -16.13 -7.01
N LEU A 349 15.27 -16.54 -6.76
CA LEU A 349 14.13 -15.65 -6.64
C LEU A 349 14.30 -14.54 -5.58
N PRO A 350 14.84 -14.82 -4.36
CA PRO A 350 15.07 -13.74 -3.41
C PRO A 350 16.06 -12.68 -3.92
N TYR A 351 17.06 -13.10 -4.70
CA TYR A 351 18.04 -12.17 -5.29
C TYR A 351 17.42 -11.31 -6.40
N VAL A 352 16.39 -11.81 -7.11
CA VAL A 352 15.60 -10.98 -8.02
C VAL A 352 14.83 -9.90 -7.24
N GLY A 353 14.28 -10.23 -6.07
CA GLY A 353 13.66 -9.25 -5.16
C GLY A 353 14.66 -8.19 -4.67
N ILE A 354 15.91 -8.58 -4.40
CA ILE A 354 16.98 -7.64 -4.05
C ILE A 354 17.35 -6.78 -5.27
N LEU A 355 17.55 -7.38 -6.45
CA LEU A 355 17.83 -6.65 -7.69
C LEU A 355 16.75 -5.59 -7.98
N GLN A 356 15.48 -5.97 -7.88
CA GLN A 356 14.35 -5.05 -8.03
C GLN A 356 14.41 -3.89 -7.03
N SER A 357 14.82 -4.16 -5.79
CA SER A 357 14.90 -3.15 -4.74
C SER A 357 16.13 -2.23 -4.86
N VAL A 358 17.19 -2.67 -5.52
CA VAL A 358 18.45 -1.92 -5.71
C VAL A 358 18.39 -0.99 -6.91
N LEU A 359 17.76 -1.43 -8.00
CA LEU A 359 17.68 -0.66 -9.24
C LEU A 359 16.96 0.68 -9.06
N GLY A 360 17.56 1.75 -9.56
CA GLY A 360 17.06 3.13 -9.46
C GLY A 360 17.46 3.87 -8.18
N ILE A 361 18.05 3.17 -7.18
CA ILE A 361 18.55 3.79 -5.95
C ILE A 361 19.99 3.44 -5.62
N ILE A 362 20.74 2.96 -6.60
CA ILE A 362 22.19 2.74 -6.60
C ILE A 362 22.83 3.61 -7.67
N ASP A 363 24.10 3.94 -7.52
CA ASP A 363 24.86 4.65 -8.55
C ASP A 363 24.83 3.91 -9.87
N THR A 364 24.84 4.68 -10.97
CA THR A 364 25.09 4.17 -12.30
C THR A 364 26.44 4.63 -12.79
N LYS A 365 26.79 4.25 -14.00
CA LYS A 365 28.04 4.69 -14.62
C LYS A 365 28.11 6.21 -14.82
N HIS A 366 26.97 6.85 -15.11
CA HIS A 366 26.92 8.27 -15.49
C HIS A 366 26.34 9.16 -14.39
N TYR A 367 25.65 8.61 -13.41
CA TYR A 367 24.98 9.34 -12.34
C TYR A 367 25.22 8.70 -10.98
N ASP A 368 25.45 9.48 -9.95
CA ASP A 368 25.15 9.04 -8.59
C ASP A 368 23.62 8.88 -8.41
N TYR A 369 23.19 8.05 -7.47
CA TYR A 369 21.79 7.70 -7.30
C TYR A 369 20.88 8.89 -6.97
N GLY A 370 21.42 9.94 -6.31
CA GLY A 370 20.66 11.16 -6.01
C GLY A 370 20.44 11.99 -7.27
N THR A 371 21.49 12.18 -8.07
CA THR A 371 21.41 12.87 -9.36
C THR A 371 20.51 12.12 -10.34
N LEU A 372 20.63 10.78 -10.41
CA LEU A 372 19.75 9.94 -11.23
C LEU A 372 18.27 10.17 -10.89
N PHE A 373 17.95 10.14 -9.61
CA PHE A 373 16.57 10.31 -9.14
C PHE A 373 16.02 11.70 -9.50
N ASN A 374 16.84 12.74 -9.34
CA ASN A 374 16.45 14.10 -9.72
C ASN A 374 16.26 14.24 -11.25
N GLU A 375 17.17 13.70 -12.07
CA GLU A 375 17.03 13.72 -13.55
C GLU A 375 15.74 13.02 -14.01
N ILE A 376 15.39 11.88 -13.39
CA ILE A 376 14.14 11.18 -13.65
C ILE A 376 12.95 12.10 -13.36
N ASN A 377 12.91 12.74 -12.19
CA ASN A 377 11.76 13.54 -11.78
C ASN A 377 11.67 14.91 -12.45
N VAL A 378 12.80 15.49 -12.92
CA VAL A 378 12.77 16.70 -13.77
C VAL A 378 12.15 16.42 -15.14
N ASN A 379 12.30 15.22 -15.67
CA ASN A 379 11.93 14.92 -17.05
C ASN A 379 10.71 14.01 -17.20
N THR A 380 10.30 13.31 -16.15
CA THR A 380 9.26 12.28 -16.21
C THR A 380 8.30 12.37 -15.03
N GLY A 381 7.23 11.60 -15.07
CA GLY A 381 6.34 11.39 -13.93
C GLY A 381 6.81 10.28 -12.97
N GLY A 382 8.06 9.81 -13.14
CA GLY A 382 8.69 8.75 -12.35
C GLY A 382 9.00 7.51 -13.16
N ILE A 383 10.05 6.80 -12.74
CA ILE A 383 10.44 5.47 -13.24
C ILE A 383 10.64 4.57 -12.04
N GLY A 384 10.14 3.34 -12.12
CA GLY A 384 10.27 2.35 -11.05
C GLY A 384 10.27 0.93 -11.57
N THR A 385 10.65 -0.01 -10.72
CA THR A 385 10.69 -1.45 -11.01
C THR A 385 9.65 -2.20 -10.21
N SER A 386 9.10 -3.26 -10.76
CA SER A 386 8.17 -4.18 -10.08
C SER A 386 8.36 -5.62 -10.53
N LEU A 387 7.83 -6.55 -9.74
CA LEU A 387 7.71 -7.95 -10.10
C LEU A 387 6.21 -8.28 -10.19
N GLU A 388 5.78 -8.74 -11.36
CA GLU A 388 4.37 -9.05 -11.60
C GLU A 388 4.16 -10.54 -11.88
N LEU A 389 2.98 -11.02 -11.50
CA LEU A 389 2.58 -12.42 -11.63
C LEU A 389 1.25 -12.51 -12.37
N TYR A 390 1.24 -13.26 -13.45
CA TYR A 390 0.09 -13.45 -14.31
C TYR A 390 -0.29 -14.93 -14.35
N ASN A 391 -1.43 -15.26 -13.77
CA ASN A 391 -1.92 -16.63 -13.69
C ASN A 391 -2.67 -17.02 -14.98
N ASP A 392 -2.31 -18.14 -15.59
CA ASP A 392 -3.01 -18.64 -16.76
C ASP A 392 -4.34 -19.29 -16.36
N VAL A 393 -5.45 -18.51 -16.48
CA VAL A 393 -6.79 -19.00 -16.12
C VAL A 393 -7.32 -20.08 -17.08
N THR A 394 -6.63 -20.36 -18.19
CA THR A 394 -6.97 -21.43 -19.12
C THR A 394 -6.27 -22.75 -18.77
N ASN A 395 -5.26 -22.70 -17.90
CA ASN A 395 -4.46 -23.85 -17.49
C ASN A 395 -4.32 -23.94 -15.95
N ILE A 396 -5.45 -23.85 -15.25
CA ILE A 396 -5.53 -23.75 -13.78
C ILE A 396 -5.01 -25.03 -13.09
N ARG A 397 -5.26 -26.22 -13.66
CA ARG A 397 -4.87 -27.49 -13.04
C ARG A 397 -3.36 -27.66 -12.91
N GLU A 398 -2.62 -27.10 -13.84
CA GLU A 398 -1.15 -27.09 -13.81
C GLU A 398 -0.59 -25.93 -12.98
N LYS A 399 -1.47 -25.06 -12.44
CA LYS A 399 -1.10 -23.84 -11.73
C LYS A 399 -0.13 -22.99 -12.54
N ALA A 400 -0.35 -22.96 -13.86
CA ALA A 400 0.52 -22.25 -14.78
C ALA A 400 0.43 -20.73 -14.56
N PHE A 401 1.58 -20.11 -14.51
CA PHE A 401 1.69 -18.65 -14.39
C PHE A 401 2.92 -18.15 -15.15
N LYS A 402 2.95 -16.85 -15.39
CA LYS A 402 4.11 -16.12 -15.90
C LYS A 402 4.53 -15.08 -14.89
N ALA A 403 5.81 -15.05 -14.55
CA ALA A 403 6.40 -14.00 -13.74
C ALA A 403 7.23 -13.07 -14.64
N THR A 404 7.16 -11.77 -14.40
CA THR A 404 7.93 -10.76 -15.13
C THR A 404 8.65 -9.83 -14.17
N PHE A 405 9.86 -9.44 -14.55
CA PHE A 405 10.51 -8.26 -14.02
C PHE A 405 10.12 -7.09 -14.92
N GLU A 406 9.61 -6.01 -14.32
CA GLU A 406 9.11 -4.86 -15.08
C GLU A 406 9.80 -3.57 -14.67
N ILE A 407 10.14 -2.74 -15.67
CA ILE A 407 10.49 -1.35 -15.44
C ILE A 407 9.41 -0.47 -16.06
N LYS A 408 8.80 0.36 -15.23
CA LYS A 408 7.64 1.18 -15.56
C LYS A 408 8.01 2.66 -15.52
N GLY A 409 7.50 3.41 -16.47
CA GLY A 409 7.69 4.85 -16.48
C GLY A 409 6.55 5.58 -17.17
N LYS A 410 6.40 6.84 -16.83
CA LYS A 410 5.43 7.73 -17.46
C LYS A 410 6.03 9.09 -17.72
N ALA A 411 5.72 9.65 -18.89
CA ALA A 411 6.21 10.96 -19.28
C ALA A 411 5.28 11.60 -20.31
N LEU A 412 5.36 12.92 -20.47
CA LEU A 412 4.77 13.58 -21.63
C LEU A 412 5.40 13.03 -22.91
N TYR A 413 4.67 12.96 -24.02
CA TYR A 413 5.14 12.38 -25.28
C TYR A 413 6.51 12.92 -25.70
N GLY A 414 6.71 14.25 -25.64
CA GLY A 414 8.00 14.86 -25.99
C GLY A 414 9.17 14.54 -25.03
N LYS A 415 8.88 13.90 -23.88
CA LYS A 415 9.87 13.48 -22.87
C LYS A 415 10.07 11.96 -22.82
N LEU A 416 9.28 11.19 -23.57
CA LEU A 416 9.43 9.73 -23.65
C LEU A 416 10.85 9.28 -24.04
N PRO A 417 11.55 9.93 -24.99
CA PRO A 417 12.92 9.54 -25.29
C PRO A 417 13.85 9.58 -24.08
N VAL A 418 13.67 10.58 -23.20
CA VAL A 418 14.45 10.68 -21.96
C VAL A 418 14.05 9.57 -20.98
N ALA A 419 12.75 9.24 -20.88
CA ALA A 419 12.30 8.13 -20.04
C ALA A 419 12.94 6.80 -20.46
N PHE A 420 12.97 6.50 -21.76
CA PHE A 420 13.64 5.30 -22.29
C PHE A 420 15.16 5.31 -22.03
N ASP A 421 15.82 6.46 -22.16
CA ASP A 421 17.25 6.58 -21.86
C ASP A 421 17.53 6.36 -20.36
N MET A 422 16.68 6.85 -19.46
CA MET A 422 16.81 6.60 -18.03
C MET A 422 16.51 5.14 -17.66
N MET A 423 15.51 4.50 -18.29
CA MET A 423 15.26 3.06 -18.12
C MET A 423 16.50 2.26 -18.56
N ARG A 424 17.09 2.57 -19.69
CA ARG A 424 18.33 1.95 -20.15
C ARG A 424 19.46 2.13 -19.13
N GLU A 425 19.65 3.35 -18.62
CA GLU A 425 20.68 3.66 -17.63
C GLU A 425 20.51 2.80 -16.37
N ILE A 426 19.27 2.69 -15.84
CA ILE A 426 18.96 1.87 -14.67
C ILE A 426 19.26 0.40 -14.92
N LEU A 427 18.84 -0.15 -16.07
CA LEU A 427 18.96 -1.57 -16.36
C LEU A 427 20.40 -2.00 -16.68
N MET A 428 21.17 -1.15 -17.37
CA MET A 428 22.43 -1.56 -17.99
C MET A 428 23.68 -0.98 -17.32
N GLU A 429 23.54 0.13 -16.60
CA GLU A 429 24.70 0.88 -16.10
C GLU A 429 24.73 0.97 -14.56
N SER A 430 23.81 0.30 -13.85
CA SER A 430 23.80 0.25 -12.38
C SER A 430 25.02 -0.48 -11.83
N LYS A 431 25.69 0.11 -10.82
CA LYS A 431 26.88 -0.45 -10.16
C LYS A 431 26.49 -1.50 -9.13
N LEU A 432 26.14 -2.70 -9.62
CA LEU A 432 25.70 -3.83 -8.79
C LEU A 432 26.83 -4.45 -7.95
N ASP A 433 28.04 -3.89 -8.02
CA ASP A 433 29.21 -4.24 -7.22
C ASP A 433 29.54 -3.21 -6.12
N ASP A 434 28.73 -2.16 -5.95
CA ASP A 434 28.88 -1.20 -4.85
C ASP A 434 28.39 -1.83 -3.53
N GLY A 435 29.28 -2.57 -2.88
CA GLY A 435 28.99 -3.27 -1.64
C GLY A 435 28.54 -2.34 -0.50
N LYS A 436 29.11 -1.11 -0.39
CA LYS A 436 28.69 -0.16 0.64
C LYS A 436 27.21 0.17 0.47
N ARG A 437 26.82 0.55 -0.74
CA ARG A 437 25.44 0.97 -1.03
C ARG A 437 24.46 -0.18 -0.93
N ILE A 438 24.82 -1.37 -1.38
CA ILE A 438 23.98 -2.58 -1.24
C ILE A 438 23.72 -2.89 0.23
N ARG A 439 24.71 -2.79 1.11
CA ARG A 439 24.54 -3.00 2.55
C ARG A 439 23.53 -2.01 3.15
N GLU A 440 23.64 -0.72 2.81
CA GLU A 440 22.69 0.31 3.24
C GLU A 440 21.27 -0.03 2.79
N ILE A 441 21.10 -0.48 1.54
CA ILE A 441 19.81 -0.88 0.99
C ILE A 441 19.25 -2.12 1.70
N LEU A 442 20.06 -3.14 1.99
CA LEU A 442 19.61 -4.32 2.74
C LEU A 442 19.12 -3.98 4.14
N ALA A 443 19.85 -3.11 4.87
CA ALA A 443 19.43 -2.65 6.19
C ALA A 443 18.09 -1.89 6.14
N MET A 444 17.94 -1.01 5.16
CA MET A 444 16.67 -0.29 4.91
C MET A 444 15.54 -1.26 4.55
N LEU A 445 15.78 -2.25 3.69
CA LEU A 445 14.78 -3.26 3.30
C LEU A 445 14.31 -4.09 4.51
N LYS A 446 15.25 -4.59 5.32
CA LYS A 446 14.94 -5.34 6.55
C LYS A 446 14.01 -4.52 7.46
N SER A 447 14.36 -3.26 7.71
CA SER A 447 13.55 -2.34 8.51
C SER A 447 12.13 -2.15 7.93
N ARG A 448 12.02 -1.92 6.61
CA ARG A 448 10.73 -1.70 5.95
C ARG A 448 9.84 -2.94 5.88
N LEU A 449 10.43 -4.12 5.70
CA LEU A 449 9.70 -5.38 5.75
C LEU A 449 9.10 -5.63 7.13
N LEU A 450 9.86 -5.40 8.21
CA LEU A 450 9.33 -5.49 9.58
C LEU A 450 8.18 -4.51 9.82
N MET A 451 8.30 -3.25 9.39
CA MET A 451 7.19 -2.28 9.47
C MET A 451 5.95 -2.78 8.71
N LYS A 452 6.13 -3.34 7.52
CA LYS A 452 5.05 -3.92 6.71
C LYS A 452 4.35 -5.05 7.45
N PHE A 453 5.09 -5.93 8.13
CA PHE A 453 4.51 -7.04 8.88
C PHE A 453 3.68 -6.55 10.07
N GLN A 454 4.09 -5.48 10.72
CA GLN A 454 3.34 -4.86 11.82
C GLN A 454 2.11 -4.06 11.35
N SER A 455 2.25 -3.25 10.30
CA SER A 455 1.17 -2.38 9.81
C SER A 455 0.15 -3.10 8.93
N SER A 456 0.61 -4.05 8.11
CA SER A 456 -0.16 -4.78 7.10
C SER A 456 -0.01 -6.30 7.24
N GLY A 457 0.14 -6.79 8.46
CA GLY A 457 0.39 -8.20 8.76
C GLY A 457 -0.65 -9.17 8.19
N HIS A 458 -1.90 -8.72 8.02
CA HIS A 458 -2.94 -9.52 7.35
C HIS A 458 -2.59 -9.85 5.89
N VAL A 459 -2.04 -8.90 5.13
CA VAL A 459 -1.60 -9.16 3.74
C VAL A 459 -0.44 -10.14 3.72
N THR A 460 0.52 -9.97 4.62
CA THR A 460 1.68 -10.85 4.75
C THR A 460 1.27 -12.26 5.18
N ALA A 461 0.37 -12.39 6.16
CA ALA A 461 -0.13 -13.68 6.63
C ALA A 461 -0.91 -14.43 5.53
N VAL A 462 -1.74 -13.72 4.75
CA VAL A 462 -2.45 -14.31 3.59
C VAL A 462 -1.46 -14.80 2.54
N LEU A 463 -0.49 -13.96 2.15
CA LEU A 463 0.52 -14.34 1.16
C LEU A 463 1.29 -15.59 1.61
N ARG A 464 1.73 -15.61 2.87
CA ARG A 464 2.44 -16.76 3.46
C ARG A 464 1.56 -18.01 3.46
N ALA A 465 0.30 -17.92 3.89
CA ALA A 465 -0.62 -19.05 3.89
C ALA A 465 -0.92 -19.59 2.49
N GLN A 466 -1.05 -18.72 1.48
CA GLN A 466 -1.22 -19.12 0.08
C GLN A 466 0.04 -19.77 -0.51
N SER A 467 1.24 -19.33 -0.10
CA SER A 467 2.53 -19.84 -0.59
C SER A 467 2.74 -21.32 -0.31
N TYR A 468 1.99 -21.90 0.61
CA TYR A 468 2.09 -23.33 0.96
C TYR A 468 1.51 -24.26 -0.12
N ALA A 469 0.73 -23.74 -1.06
CA ALA A 469 0.10 -24.54 -2.12
C ALA A 469 0.10 -23.89 -3.51
N SER A 470 0.43 -22.61 -3.60
CA SER A 470 0.47 -21.85 -4.86
C SER A 470 1.91 -21.50 -5.23
N PRO A 471 2.45 -22.02 -6.34
CA PRO A 471 3.77 -21.62 -6.83
C PRO A 471 3.91 -20.13 -7.08
N ALA A 472 2.87 -19.48 -7.62
CA ALA A 472 2.85 -18.02 -7.83
C ALA A 472 2.94 -17.25 -6.50
N ALA A 473 2.14 -17.65 -5.49
CA ALA A 473 2.21 -17.04 -4.16
C ALA A 473 3.56 -17.33 -3.47
N LYS A 474 4.14 -18.50 -3.69
CA LYS A 474 5.47 -18.85 -3.17
C LYS A 474 6.56 -17.96 -3.76
N LEU A 475 6.54 -17.73 -5.09
CA LEU A 475 7.46 -16.78 -5.72
C LEU A 475 7.31 -15.39 -5.09
N LYS A 476 6.08 -14.92 -4.91
CA LYS A 476 5.83 -13.61 -4.31
C LYS A 476 6.29 -13.52 -2.85
N ASP A 477 6.15 -14.60 -2.06
CA ASP A 477 6.69 -14.68 -0.70
C ASP A 477 8.23 -14.63 -0.69
N MET A 478 8.87 -15.31 -1.65
CA MET A 478 10.34 -15.31 -1.79
C MET A 478 10.91 -13.98 -2.31
N THR A 479 10.11 -13.12 -2.92
CA THR A 479 10.57 -11.83 -3.48
C THR A 479 10.09 -10.61 -2.69
N ASN A 480 9.08 -10.73 -1.82
CA ASN A 480 8.50 -9.58 -1.09
C ASN A 480 7.73 -9.97 0.19
N GLY A 481 7.84 -11.21 0.67
CA GLY A 481 7.16 -11.71 1.86
C GLY A 481 8.10 -12.11 3.00
N ILE A 482 7.67 -13.07 3.81
CA ILE A 482 8.45 -13.57 4.96
C ILE A 482 9.71 -14.28 4.50
N ALA A 483 9.64 -15.13 3.48
CA ALA A 483 10.83 -15.81 2.96
C ALA A 483 11.86 -14.82 2.38
N PHE A 484 11.40 -13.73 1.80
CA PHE A 484 12.28 -12.64 1.36
C PHE A 484 12.96 -11.94 2.55
N TYR A 485 12.20 -11.64 3.60
CA TYR A 485 12.74 -11.05 4.82
C TYR A 485 13.83 -11.95 5.46
N GLU A 486 13.60 -13.26 5.53
CA GLU A 486 14.57 -14.22 6.05
C GLU A 486 15.89 -14.15 5.27
N THR A 487 15.83 -14.05 3.94
CA THR A 487 17.02 -13.91 3.08
C THR A 487 17.72 -12.57 3.27
N VAL A 488 16.95 -11.46 3.28
CA VAL A 488 17.49 -10.11 3.48
C VAL A 488 18.15 -9.97 4.85
N SER A 489 17.53 -10.52 5.90
CA SER A 489 18.06 -10.52 7.27
C SER A 489 19.38 -11.28 7.35
N TYR A 490 19.42 -12.48 6.79
CA TYR A 490 20.64 -13.28 6.73
C TYR A 490 21.78 -12.57 6.00
N LEU A 491 21.51 -11.99 4.83
CA LEU A 491 22.51 -11.27 4.03
C LEU A 491 22.99 -9.98 4.71
N GLU A 492 22.13 -9.27 5.42
CA GLU A 492 22.50 -8.07 6.18
C GLU A 492 23.43 -8.42 7.35
N GLU A 493 23.09 -9.47 8.10
CA GLU A 493 23.87 -9.95 9.25
C GLU A 493 25.24 -10.54 8.87
N HIS A 494 25.33 -11.23 7.71
CA HIS A 494 26.54 -11.88 7.22
C HIS A 494 27.13 -11.15 5.99
N PHE A 495 26.91 -9.83 5.88
CA PHE A 495 27.21 -9.09 4.67
C PHE A 495 28.65 -9.19 4.21
N GLU A 496 29.63 -9.07 5.12
CA GLU A 496 31.07 -9.12 4.78
C GLU A 496 31.50 -10.45 4.14
N GLU A 497 30.82 -11.54 4.50
CA GLU A 497 31.06 -12.87 3.94
C GLU A 497 30.32 -13.11 2.64
N ALA A 498 29.16 -12.46 2.46
CA ALA A 498 28.23 -12.70 1.35
C ALA A 498 28.40 -11.70 0.19
N LYS A 499 29.00 -10.53 0.41
CA LYS A 499 28.97 -9.37 -0.51
C LYS A 499 29.46 -9.67 -1.93
N GLU A 500 30.55 -10.43 -2.08
CA GLU A 500 31.11 -10.76 -3.40
C GLU A 500 30.14 -11.67 -4.17
N LYS A 501 29.68 -12.75 -3.51
CA LYS A 501 28.71 -13.68 -4.10
C LYS A 501 27.38 -12.99 -4.42
N LEU A 502 26.94 -12.07 -3.56
CA LEU A 502 25.72 -11.28 -3.80
C LEU A 502 25.88 -10.41 -5.05
N SER A 503 26.95 -9.65 -5.16
CA SER A 503 27.22 -8.81 -6.33
C SER A 503 27.30 -9.63 -7.62
N GLU A 504 28.03 -10.76 -7.62
CA GLU A 504 28.09 -11.66 -8.77
C GLU A 504 26.67 -12.15 -9.17
N LYS A 505 25.86 -12.56 -8.19
CA LYS A 505 24.52 -13.04 -8.41
C LYS A 505 23.61 -11.96 -9.01
N LEU A 506 23.66 -10.71 -8.51
CA LEU A 506 22.89 -9.59 -9.04
C LEU A 506 23.29 -9.25 -10.48
N ILE A 507 24.61 -9.27 -10.79
CA ILE A 507 25.13 -9.03 -12.14
C ILE A 507 24.69 -10.14 -13.10
N ASP A 508 24.73 -11.40 -12.68
CA ASP A 508 24.34 -12.52 -13.53
C ASP A 508 22.84 -12.53 -13.79
N LEU A 509 22.03 -12.21 -12.78
CA LEU A 509 20.57 -12.05 -12.94
C LEU A 509 20.22 -10.89 -13.88
N SER A 510 20.94 -9.75 -13.77
CA SER A 510 20.79 -8.62 -14.69
C SER A 510 21.05 -9.05 -16.15
N LYS A 511 22.14 -9.79 -16.41
CA LYS A 511 22.46 -10.32 -17.75
C LYS A 511 21.43 -11.33 -18.23
N LYS A 512 20.92 -12.17 -17.34
CA LYS A 512 19.93 -13.20 -17.66
C LYS A 512 18.57 -12.62 -18.01
N LEU A 513 18.15 -11.57 -17.32
CA LEU A 513 16.83 -10.96 -17.46
C LEU A 513 16.78 -9.89 -18.55
N PHE A 514 17.71 -8.92 -18.53
CA PHE A 514 17.62 -7.71 -19.35
C PHE A 514 18.23 -7.91 -20.74
N ARG A 515 17.54 -8.73 -21.53
CA ARG A 515 17.95 -9.06 -22.90
C ARG A 515 16.91 -8.58 -23.91
N GLY A 516 17.39 -8.17 -25.10
CA GLY A 516 16.51 -7.70 -26.16
C GLY A 516 15.57 -8.77 -26.74
N ASP A 517 15.92 -10.05 -26.65
CA ASP A 517 15.08 -11.21 -27.05
C ASP A 517 14.06 -11.62 -25.97
N ASN A 518 14.25 -11.17 -24.73
CA ASN A 518 13.38 -11.42 -23.57
C ASN A 518 12.39 -10.27 -23.27
N MET A 519 12.34 -9.26 -24.15
CA MET A 519 11.62 -8.01 -23.90
C MET A 519 10.23 -8.04 -24.53
N MET A 520 9.25 -7.55 -23.80
CA MET A 520 7.90 -7.22 -24.23
C MET A 520 7.52 -5.84 -23.71
N LEU A 521 6.63 -5.13 -24.38
CA LEU A 521 6.18 -3.80 -24.00
C LEU A 521 4.66 -3.76 -23.79
N SER A 522 4.21 -3.07 -22.73
CA SER A 522 2.84 -2.55 -22.57
C SER A 522 2.91 -1.03 -22.73
N TYR A 523 2.03 -0.45 -23.55
CA TYR A 523 2.03 0.97 -23.80
C TYR A 523 0.62 1.54 -23.84
N THR A 524 0.35 2.48 -22.92
CA THR A 524 -0.94 3.19 -22.85
C THR A 524 -0.75 4.65 -23.26
N ALA A 525 -1.41 5.04 -24.33
CA ALA A 525 -1.36 6.40 -24.88
C ALA A 525 -2.51 6.62 -25.87
N ALA A 526 -2.76 7.87 -26.24
CA ALA A 526 -3.51 8.18 -27.44
C ALA A 526 -2.69 7.84 -28.69
N LYS A 527 -3.31 7.80 -29.86
CA LYS A 527 -2.68 7.38 -31.11
C LYS A 527 -1.45 8.18 -31.49
N GLU A 528 -1.44 9.49 -31.21
CA GLU A 528 -0.32 10.39 -31.44
C GLU A 528 0.91 9.98 -30.62
N GLY A 529 0.72 9.32 -29.49
CA GLY A 529 1.80 8.82 -28.65
C GLY A 529 2.62 7.69 -29.28
N LEU A 530 2.17 7.12 -30.41
CA LEU A 530 2.94 6.12 -31.17
C LEU A 530 4.07 6.73 -32.02
N GLU A 531 4.06 8.06 -32.23
CA GLU A 531 5.11 8.74 -32.97
C GLU A 531 6.46 8.47 -32.30
N ASP A 532 7.46 8.07 -33.10
CA ASP A 532 8.82 7.73 -32.68
C ASP A 532 8.95 6.54 -31.69
N LEU A 533 7.86 5.89 -31.26
CA LEU A 533 7.93 4.78 -30.30
C LEU A 533 8.81 3.63 -30.81
N GLU A 534 8.71 3.27 -32.10
CA GLU A 534 9.53 2.19 -32.68
C GLU A 534 11.01 2.48 -32.58
N ALA A 535 11.45 3.71 -32.85
CA ALA A 535 12.86 4.10 -32.72
C ALA A 535 13.35 4.03 -31.26
N MET A 536 12.52 4.42 -30.30
CA MET A 536 12.84 4.30 -28.87
C MET A 536 12.97 2.85 -28.44
N VAL A 537 12.05 1.99 -28.85
CA VAL A 537 12.05 0.55 -28.58
C VAL A 537 13.28 -0.12 -29.21
N GLU A 538 13.61 0.21 -30.46
CA GLU A 538 14.80 -0.30 -31.14
C GLU A 538 16.09 0.10 -30.43
N LYS A 539 16.20 1.36 -30.02
CA LYS A 539 17.35 1.88 -29.26
C LYS A 539 17.53 1.15 -27.95
N LEU A 540 16.44 0.99 -27.18
CA LEU A 540 16.48 0.26 -25.91
C LEU A 540 16.88 -1.20 -26.15
N LYS A 541 16.19 -1.92 -27.03
CA LYS A 541 16.47 -3.34 -27.37
C LYS A 541 17.94 -3.57 -27.73
N ASN A 542 18.50 -2.73 -28.62
CA ASN A 542 19.87 -2.86 -29.11
C ASN A 542 20.93 -2.54 -28.03
N SER A 543 20.53 -1.88 -26.94
CA SER A 543 21.39 -1.60 -25.79
C SER A 543 21.41 -2.67 -24.72
N LEU A 544 20.42 -3.58 -24.73
CA LEU A 544 20.31 -4.67 -23.75
C LEU A 544 21.29 -5.80 -24.04
N HIS A 545 21.44 -6.73 -23.09
CA HIS A 545 22.31 -7.90 -23.24
C HIS A 545 21.89 -8.78 -24.43
N THR A 546 22.85 -9.42 -25.08
CA THR A 546 22.64 -10.24 -26.29
C THR A 546 22.89 -11.73 -26.07
N GLN A 547 23.28 -12.13 -24.87
CA GLN A 547 23.62 -13.51 -24.57
C GLN A 547 22.34 -14.36 -24.52
N ALA A 548 22.20 -15.31 -25.46
CA ALA A 548 21.13 -16.30 -25.40
C ALA A 548 21.24 -17.16 -24.15
N SER A 549 20.14 -17.44 -23.46
CA SER A 549 20.15 -18.45 -22.41
C SER A 549 20.40 -19.82 -23.06
N GLU A 550 21.35 -20.57 -22.52
CA GLU A 550 21.40 -22.01 -22.75
C GLU A 550 20.11 -22.60 -22.17
N GLU A 551 19.34 -23.29 -23.00
CA GLU A 551 18.09 -24.02 -22.70
C GLU A 551 17.17 -23.37 -21.65
N GLU A 552 15.94 -23.04 -22.05
CA GLU A 552 14.84 -22.60 -21.18
C GLU A 552 14.45 -23.71 -20.17
N SER A 553 15.21 -23.82 -19.07
CA SER A 553 14.69 -24.58 -17.93
C SER A 553 13.56 -23.77 -17.31
N ARG A 554 12.34 -24.28 -17.34
CA ARG A 554 11.24 -23.66 -16.59
C ARG A 554 11.50 -23.84 -15.11
N CYS A 555 11.55 -22.75 -14.37
CA CYS A 555 11.64 -22.75 -12.92
C CYS A 555 10.50 -23.59 -12.33
N VAL A 556 10.85 -24.63 -11.58
CA VAL A 556 9.88 -25.46 -10.84
C VAL A 556 9.91 -24.99 -9.39
N ILE A 557 8.79 -24.42 -8.94
CA ILE A 557 8.64 -23.92 -7.58
C ILE A 557 8.00 -24.99 -6.71
N HIS A 558 8.67 -25.36 -5.63
CA HIS A 558 8.22 -26.40 -4.70
C HIS A 558 7.42 -25.78 -3.55
N CYS A 559 6.16 -26.19 -3.40
CA CYS A 559 5.31 -25.79 -2.29
C CYS A 559 5.25 -26.87 -1.22
N GLU A 560 5.27 -26.44 0.04
CA GLU A 560 5.14 -27.30 1.20
C GLU A 560 4.00 -26.80 2.09
N LYS A 561 3.08 -27.70 2.48
CA LYS A 561 1.98 -27.36 3.38
C LYS A 561 2.49 -27.07 4.78
N LYS A 562 2.23 -25.87 5.26
CA LYS A 562 2.66 -25.42 6.58
C LYS A 562 1.51 -24.83 7.38
N ASN A 563 1.75 -24.75 8.69
CA ASN A 563 0.91 -24.10 9.67
C ASN A 563 1.88 -23.37 10.61
N GLU A 564 1.97 -22.05 10.50
CA GLU A 564 3.02 -21.26 11.13
C GLU A 564 2.45 -20.12 11.97
N GLY A 565 3.08 -19.84 13.11
CA GLY A 565 2.86 -18.69 13.96
C GLY A 565 4.11 -17.84 14.06
N PHE A 566 3.98 -16.53 13.77
CA PHE A 566 5.07 -15.54 13.85
C PHE A 566 4.81 -14.58 14.99
N LYS A 567 5.69 -14.61 16.00
CA LYS A 567 5.60 -13.83 17.23
C LYS A 567 6.09 -12.40 17.02
N THR A 568 5.36 -11.45 17.55
CA THR A 568 5.70 -10.01 17.57
C THR A 568 5.35 -9.40 18.92
N ALA A 569 5.79 -8.18 19.19
CA ALA A 569 5.38 -7.41 20.38
C ALA A 569 3.96 -6.83 20.30
N SER A 570 3.19 -7.15 19.26
CA SER A 570 1.84 -6.65 19.06
C SER A 570 0.86 -7.20 20.11
N LYS A 571 -0.19 -6.42 20.41
CA LYS A 571 -1.35 -6.90 21.19
C LYS A 571 -2.42 -7.56 20.34
N VAL A 572 -2.30 -7.47 19.03
CA VAL A 572 -3.30 -7.93 18.08
C VAL A 572 -2.72 -8.96 17.14
N GLN A 573 -3.62 -9.78 16.59
CA GLN A 573 -3.28 -10.87 15.70
C GLN A 573 -3.74 -10.54 14.28
N TYR A 574 -3.07 -11.16 13.31
CA TYR A 574 -3.47 -11.27 11.91
C TYR A 574 -3.60 -12.76 11.62
N VAL A 575 -4.84 -13.26 11.64
CA VAL A 575 -5.13 -14.70 11.55
C VAL A 575 -5.58 -15.03 10.14
N ALA A 576 -4.74 -15.74 9.36
CA ALA A 576 -5.04 -16.11 7.98
C ALA A 576 -5.17 -17.63 7.81
N LYS A 577 -6.27 -18.08 7.21
CA LYS A 577 -6.45 -19.43 6.64
C LYS A 577 -6.61 -19.32 5.13
N ALA A 578 -5.92 -20.18 4.35
CA ALA A 578 -5.97 -20.20 2.91
C ALA A 578 -6.12 -21.62 2.37
N GLY A 579 -6.56 -21.75 1.11
CA GLY A 579 -6.63 -23.02 0.43
C GLY A 579 -6.99 -22.85 -1.05
N ASN A 580 -6.93 -23.94 -1.81
CA ASN A 580 -7.37 -23.95 -3.21
C ASN A 580 -8.58 -24.86 -3.36
N PHE A 581 -9.74 -24.27 -3.69
CA PHE A 581 -10.99 -25.02 -3.81
C PHE A 581 -11.08 -25.80 -5.14
N ILE A 582 -10.37 -25.39 -6.20
CA ILE A 582 -10.33 -26.12 -7.48
C ILE A 582 -9.54 -27.43 -7.30
N ASP A 583 -8.49 -27.46 -6.49
CA ASP A 583 -7.77 -28.68 -6.12
C ASP A 583 -8.69 -29.71 -5.43
N GLN A 584 -9.79 -29.25 -4.82
CA GLN A 584 -10.83 -30.09 -4.20
C GLN A 584 -12.02 -30.38 -5.13
N GLY A 585 -11.91 -30.04 -6.41
CA GLY A 585 -12.93 -30.31 -7.43
C GLY A 585 -14.11 -29.35 -7.44
N VAL A 586 -13.99 -28.18 -6.78
CA VAL A 586 -15.03 -27.13 -6.76
C VAL A 586 -14.70 -26.07 -7.81
N ALA A 587 -15.65 -25.74 -8.67
CA ALA A 587 -15.45 -24.75 -9.73
C ALA A 587 -15.64 -23.31 -9.23
N TYR A 588 -14.98 -22.37 -9.92
CA TYR A 588 -15.21 -20.93 -9.73
C TYR A 588 -16.57 -20.52 -10.30
N THR A 589 -17.22 -19.56 -9.66
CA THR A 589 -18.45 -18.89 -10.12
C THR A 589 -18.46 -17.43 -9.71
N GLY A 590 -19.13 -16.56 -10.48
CA GLY A 590 -19.29 -15.14 -10.17
C GLY A 590 -19.98 -14.89 -8.82
N ALA A 591 -20.81 -15.82 -8.34
CA ALA A 591 -21.41 -15.73 -7.00
C ALA A 591 -20.40 -15.61 -5.85
N LEU A 592 -19.13 -16.02 -6.06
CA LEU A 592 -18.04 -15.84 -5.10
C LEU A 592 -17.69 -14.37 -4.85
N GLN A 593 -17.92 -13.48 -5.81
CA GLN A 593 -17.76 -12.04 -5.62
C GLN A 593 -18.85 -11.49 -4.68
N ILE A 594 -20.06 -12.04 -4.73
CA ILE A 594 -21.14 -11.69 -3.81
C ILE A 594 -20.82 -12.22 -2.41
N LEU A 595 -20.29 -13.44 -2.31
CA LEU A 595 -19.86 -14.02 -1.02
C LEU A 595 -18.85 -13.13 -0.31
N LYS A 596 -17.90 -12.54 -1.02
CA LYS A 596 -16.93 -11.58 -0.48
C LYS A 596 -17.63 -10.41 0.20
N VAL A 597 -18.69 -9.86 -0.41
CA VAL A 597 -19.48 -8.77 0.15
C VAL A 597 -20.27 -9.23 1.38
N ILE A 598 -20.96 -10.37 1.30
CA ILE A 598 -21.69 -10.95 2.43
C ILE A 598 -20.77 -11.17 3.64
N MET A 599 -19.60 -11.76 3.41
CA MET A 599 -18.62 -11.99 4.50
C MET A 599 -18.14 -10.68 5.12
N SER A 600 -17.88 -9.65 4.32
CA SER A 600 -17.34 -8.36 4.78
C SER A 600 -18.35 -7.49 5.52
N TYR A 601 -19.66 -7.67 5.31
CA TYR A 601 -20.69 -6.81 5.90
C TYR A 601 -21.68 -7.54 6.81
N ASP A 602 -21.67 -8.88 6.82
CA ASP A 602 -22.58 -9.69 7.63
C ASP A 602 -21.81 -10.65 8.54
N TYR A 603 -21.57 -11.88 8.12
CA TYR A 603 -21.12 -12.94 9.02
C TYR A 603 -19.78 -12.66 9.71
N LEU A 604 -18.73 -12.39 8.95
CA LEU A 604 -17.39 -12.11 9.54
C LEU A 604 -17.41 -10.78 10.30
N TRP A 605 -18.05 -9.77 9.74
CA TRP A 605 -18.17 -8.47 10.38
C TRP A 605 -18.82 -8.57 11.76
N GLN A 606 -19.96 -9.25 11.84
CA GLN A 606 -20.69 -9.40 13.10
C GLN A 606 -19.91 -10.21 14.15
N ASN A 607 -19.26 -11.30 13.73
CA ASN A 607 -18.66 -12.22 14.68
C ASN A 607 -17.19 -11.88 15.03
N ILE A 608 -16.42 -11.34 14.08
CA ILE A 608 -15.00 -11.01 14.28
C ILE A 608 -14.82 -9.55 14.71
N ARG A 609 -15.51 -8.61 14.03
CA ARG A 609 -15.36 -7.19 14.35
C ARG A 609 -16.28 -6.76 15.49
N VAL A 610 -17.59 -6.85 15.31
CA VAL A 610 -18.58 -6.32 16.29
C VAL A 610 -18.50 -7.05 17.60
N LYS A 611 -18.63 -8.37 17.59
CA LYS A 611 -18.61 -9.23 18.80
C LYS A 611 -17.21 -9.63 19.24
N GLY A 612 -16.26 -9.70 18.29
CA GLY A 612 -14.88 -10.13 18.53
C GLY A 612 -13.92 -9.00 18.87
N GLY A 613 -14.24 -7.76 18.50
CA GLY A 613 -13.40 -6.59 18.77
C GLY A 613 -12.23 -6.40 17.80
N ALA A 614 -12.14 -7.18 16.73
CA ALA A 614 -11.16 -6.96 15.68
C ALA A 614 -11.40 -5.66 14.91
N TYR A 615 -10.38 -5.06 14.36
CA TYR A 615 -10.54 -3.85 13.55
C TYR A 615 -11.11 -4.14 12.16
N GLY A 616 -10.87 -5.32 11.60
CA GLY A 616 -11.42 -5.75 10.32
C GLY A 616 -11.34 -7.26 10.08
N CYS A 617 -12.03 -7.70 9.05
CA CYS A 617 -12.02 -9.07 8.56
C CYS A 617 -12.25 -9.08 7.05
N MET A 618 -11.62 -10.01 6.34
CA MET A 618 -11.70 -10.09 4.88
C MET A 618 -11.71 -11.54 4.41
N SER A 619 -12.32 -11.77 3.25
CA SER A 619 -12.20 -13.01 2.49
C SER A 619 -12.09 -12.69 1.01
N ASN A 620 -11.46 -13.55 0.25
CA ASN A 620 -11.41 -13.44 -1.21
C ASN A 620 -11.31 -14.83 -1.85
N PHE A 621 -11.82 -14.93 -3.07
CA PHE A 621 -11.83 -16.16 -3.87
C PHE A 621 -11.57 -15.77 -5.33
N ASN A 622 -10.56 -16.34 -5.96
CA ASN A 622 -10.17 -15.99 -7.31
C ASN A 622 -10.41 -17.10 -8.33
N ARG A 623 -10.26 -16.78 -9.61
CA ARG A 623 -10.54 -17.69 -10.74
C ARG A 623 -9.60 -18.90 -10.81
N ILE A 624 -8.42 -18.85 -10.19
CA ILE A 624 -7.48 -19.96 -10.13
C ILE A 624 -7.71 -20.87 -8.90
N GLY A 625 -8.79 -20.63 -8.16
CA GLY A 625 -9.21 -21.48 -7.05
C GLY A 625 -8.62 -21.07 -5.69
N GLU A 626 -7.79 -20.07 -5.60
CA GLU A 626 -7.28 -19.61 -4.34
C GLU A 626 -8.36 -18.89 -3.54
N GLY A 627 -8.55 -19.30 -2.30
CA GLY A 627 -9.44 -18.66 -1.35
C GLY A 627 -8.75 -18.44 -0.01
N TYR A 628 -9.16 -17.40 0.70
CA TYR A 628 -8.68 -17.12 2.05
C TYR A 628 -9.71 -16.41 2.93
N PHE A 629 -9.50 -16.55 4.24
CA PHE A 629 -10.12 -15.77 5.30
C PHE A 629 -9.01 -15.14 6.15
N VAL A 630 -9.18 -13.88 6.55
CA VAL A 630 -8.18 -13.18 7.37
C VAL A 630 -8.83 -12.16 8.29
N SER A 631 -8.30 -12.03 9.53
CA SER A 631 -8.64 -10.94 10.44
C SER A 631 -7.54 -9.88 10.47
N TYR A 632 -7.92 -8.66 10.82
CA TYR A 632 -7.03 -7.50 10.88
C TYR A 632 -7.11 -6.84 12.25
N ARG A 633 -5.95 -6.76 12.92
CA ARG A 633 -5.83 -6.24 14.30
C ARG A 633 -6.86 -6.88 15.23
N ASP A 634 -6.79 -8.19 15.33
CA ASP A 634 -7.74 -9.02 16.06
C ASP A 634 -7.20 -9.33 17.47
N PRO A 635 -7.95 -9.04 18.53
CA PRO A 635 -7.53 -9.44 19.89
C PRO A 635 -7.64 -10.95 20.14
N ASN A 636 -8.32 -11.70 19.25
CA ASN A 636 -8.55 -13.13 19.39
C ASN A 636 -7.71 -13.94 18.39
N LEU A 637 -7.50 -15.22 18.69
CA LEU A 637 -6.89 -16.19 17.78
C LEU A 637 -7.81 -17.40 17.59
N LYS A 638 -7.92 -18.27 18.59
CA LYS A 638 -8.76 -19.48 18.49
C LYS A 638 -10.22 -19.16 18.19
N ARG A 639 -10.80 -18.19 18.87
CA ARG A 639 -12.19 -17.75 18.64
C ARG A 639 -12.40 -17.35 17.18
N THR A 640 -11.44 -16.67 16.56
CA THR A 640 -11.52 -16.25 15.17
C THR A 640 -11.47 -17.46 14.23
N LEU A 641 -10.63 -18.45 14.50
CA LEU A 641 -10.60 -19.71 13.77
C LEU A 641 -11.93 -20.46 13.88
N ASP A 642 -12.53 -20.51 15.07
CA ASP A 642 -13.85 -21.13 15.29
C ASP A 642 -14.94 -20.40 14.47
N VAL A 643 -14.86 -19.07 14.34
CA VAL A 643 -15.74 -18.29 13.46
C VAL A 643 -15.54 -18.65 11.99
N TYR A 644 -14.30 -18.81 11.52
CA TYR A 644 -14.05 -19.25 10.15
C TYR A 644 -14.66 -20.61 9.88
N ASP A 645 -14.48 -21.56 10.78
CA ASP A 645 -15.03 -22.91 10.62
C ASP A 645 -16.58 -22.89 10.61
N GLY A 646 -17.21 -21.96 11.31
CA GLY A 646 -18.64 -21.72 11.30
C GLY A 646 -19.23 -21.17 9.99
N VAL A 647 -18.39 -20.65 9.07
CA VAL A 647 -18.83 -20.15 7.75
C VAL A 647 -19.57 -21.20 6.95
N VAL A 648 -19.12 -22.46 7.03
CA VAL A 648 -19.74 -23.58 6.32
C VAL A 648 -21.19 -23.77 6.71
N ASP A 649 -21.49 -23.77 8.00
CA ASP A 649 -22.86 -23.95 8.50
C ASP A 649 -23.71 -22.69 8.28
N TYR A 650 -23.13 -21.51 8.39
CA TYR A 650 -23.80 -20.25 8.02
C TYR A 650 -24.27 -20.30 6.56
N LEU A 651 -23.41 -20.70 5.62
CA LEU A 651 -23.77 -20.77 4.19
C LEU A 651 -24.81 -21.85 3.89
N LYS A 652 -24.74 -23.03 4.52
CA LYS A 652 -25.75 -24.08 4.36
C LYS A 652 -27.15 -23.60 4.79
N ASN A 653 -27.21 -22.75 5.80
CA ASN A 653 -28.46 -22.22 6.36
C ASN A 653 -28.77 -20.79 5.91
N PHE A 654 -28.02 -20.27 4.92
CA PHE A 654 -28.17 -18.88 4.47
C PHE A 654 -29.59 -18.61 3.99
N THR A 655 -30.21 -17.58 4.56
CA THR A 655 -31.53 -17.08 4.17
C THR A 655 -31.44 -15.57 4.00
N VAL A 656 -32.07 -15.07 2.96
CA VAL A 656 -31.99 -13.65 2.60
C VAL A 656 -33.26 -13.20 1.92
N SER A 657 -33.72 -11.98 2.20
CA SER A 657 -34.80 -11.34 1.45
C SER A 657 -34.33 -10.99 0.03
N GLU A 658 -35.27 -10.86 -0.93
CA GLU A 658 -34.92 -10.39 -2.29
C GLU A 658 -34.29 -8.99 -2.27
N ARG A 659 -34.75 -8.14 -1.36
CA ARG A 659 -34.18 -6.81 -1.15
C ARG A 659 -32.71 -6.88 -0.73
N ASP A 660 -32.37 -7.69 0.25
CA ASP A 660 -31.00 -7.81 0.76
C ASP A 660 -30.09 -8.53 -0.25
N MET A 661 -30.62 -9.54 -0.94
CA MET A 661 -29.88 -10.17 -2.03
C MET A 661 -29.53 -9.15 -3.13
N THR A 662 -30.49 -8.30 -3.50
CA THR A 662 -30.25 -7.21 -4.46
C THR A 662 -29.20 -6.21 -3.93
N LYS A 663 -29.23 -5.88 -2.66
CA LYS A 663 -28.24 -5.01 -2.00
C LYS A 663 -26.83 -5.61 -2.07
N TYR A 664 -26.65 -6.90 -1.83
CA TYR A 664 -25.35 -7.58 -1.97
C TYR A 664 -24.84 -7.58 -3.41
N ILE A 665 -25.74 -7.80 -4.37
CA ILE A 665 -25.41 -7.72 -5.80
C ILE A 665 -24.97 -6.31 -6.19
N ILE A 666 -25.72 -5.27 -5.77
CA ILE A 666 -25.38 -3.87 -6.02
C ILE A 666 -24.00 -3.53 -5.40
N GLY A 667 -23.77 -3.94 -4.16
CA GLY A 667 -22.48 -3.74 -3.50
C GLY A 667 -21.32 -4.42 -4.25
N THR A 668 -21.56 -5.61 -4.77
CA THR A 668 -20.59 -6.33 -5.61
C THR A 668 -20.32 -5.59 -6.93
N MET A 669 -21.36 -5.16 -7.62
CA MET A 669 -21.24 -4.44 -8.88
C MET A 669 -20.62 -3.08 -8.73
N SER A 670 -20.91 -2.36 -7.64
CA SER A 670 -20.25 -1.09 -7.31
C SER A 670 -18.73 -1.23 -7.16
N GLY A 671 -18.25 -2.35 -6.62
CA GLY A 671 -16.82 -2.64 -6.55
C GLY A 671 -16.19 -2.96 -7.92
N ILE A 672 -16.96 -3.62 -8.81
CA ILE A 672 -16.49 -4.00 -10.16
C ILE A 672 -16.51 -2.81 -11.13
N ASP A 673 -17.53 -1.97 -11.06
CA ASP A 673 -17.79 -0.87 -11.97
C ASP A 673 -17.18 0.47 -11.52
N GLN A 674 -16.13 0.43 -10.68
CA GLN A 674 -15.45 1.66 -10.27
C GLN A 674 -14.85 2.39 -11.47
N PRO A 675 -14.99 3.73 -11.53
CA PRO A 675 -14.32 4.52 -12.56
C PRO A 675 -12.80 4.32 -12.52
N MET A 676 -12.21 4.16 -13.70
CA MET A 676 -10.77 3.95 -13.85
C MET A 676 -10.10 5.13 -14.54
N THR A 677 -8.89 5.47 -14.13
CA THR A 677 -8.02 6.40 -14.83
C THR A 677 -7.54 5.82 -16.17
N PRO A 678 -7.04 6.62 -17.11
CA PRO A 678 -6.46 6.11 -18.36
C PRO A 678 -5.36 5.07 -18.12
N ALA A 679 -4.44 5.32 -17.18
CA ALA A 679 -3.41 4.36 -16.78
C ALA A 679 -4.03 3.04 -16.28
N SER A 680 -4.97 3.10 -15.35
CA SER A 680 -5.64 1.92 -14.79
C SER A 680 -6.41 1.10 -15.84
N LYS A 681 -6.96 1.73 -16.88
CA LYS A 681 -7.61 1.02 -18.00
C LYS A 681 -6.60 0.24 -18.84
N GLY A 682 -5.42 0.83 -19.09
CA GLY A 682 -4.31 0.16 -19.76
C GLY A 682 -3.81 -1.04 -18.94
N ASP A 683 -3.49 -0.81 -17.66
CA ASP A 683 -3.03 -1.86 -16.73
C ASP A 683 -4.05 -3.01 -16.63
N ARG A 684 -5.35 -2.69 -16.50
CA ARG A 684 -6.40 -3.71 -16.49
C ARG A 684 -6.41 -4.51 -17.79
N SER A 685 -6.31 -3.84 -18.95
CA SER A 685 -6.33 -4.50 -20.25
C SER A 685 -5.11 -5.42 -20.43
N MET A 686 -3.92 -4.96 -20.00
CA MET A 686 -2.70 -5.76 -19.98
C MET A 686 -2.80 -6.96 -19.03
N ASN A 687 -3.30 -6.74 -17.80
CA ASN A 687 -3.53 -7.81 -16.83
C ASN A 687 -4.46 -8.90 -17.36
N LEU A 688 -5.58 -8.52 -17.99
CA LEU A 688 -6.52 -9.47 -18.61
C LEU A 688 -5.86 -10.26 -19.75
N TYR A 689 -5.04 -9.57 -20.57
CA TYR A 689 -4.29 -10.20 -21.65
C TYR A 689 -3.30 -11.25 -21.13
N MET A 690 -2.48 -10.87 -20.15
CA MET A 690 -1.45 -11.74 -19.58
C MET A 690 -2.03 -12.93 -18.80
N ASN A 691 -3.13 -12.71 -18.07
CA ASN A 691 -3.85 -13.78 -17.36
C ASN A 691 -4.74 -14.62 -18.28
N LYS A 692 -4.81 -14.32 -19.58
CA LYS A 692 -5.67 -14.97 -20.59
C LYS A 692 -7.17 -14.95 -20.25
N VAL A 693 -7.63 -13.87 -19.60
CA VAL A 693 -9.04 -13.64 -19.31
C VAL A 693 -9.72 -12.99 -20.50
N SER A 694 -10.70 -13.68 -21.09
CA SER A 694 -11.43 -13.14 -22.23
C SER A 694 -12.62 -12.26 -21.84
N ALA A 695 -13.12 -11.47 -22.79
CA ALA A 695 -14.32 -10.66 -22.60
C ALA A 695 -15.55 -11.53 -22.30
N GLU A 696 -15.63 -12.73 -22.89
CA GLU A 696 -16.69 -13.71 -22.65
C GLU A 696 -16.68 -14.17 -21.17
N MET A 697 -15.50 -14.48 -20.63
CA MET A 697 -15.36 -14.90 -19.22
C MET A 697 -15.81 -13.79 -18.26
N ILE A 698 -15.49 -12.53 -18.56
CA ILE A 698 -15.92 -11.39 -17.73
C ILE A 698 -17.44 -11.19 -17.84
N ARG A 699 -17.99 -11.32 -19.06
CA ARG A 699 -19.43 -11.18 -19.29
C ARG A 699 -20.22 -12.32 -18.61
N GLU A 700 -19.69 -13.54 -18.65
CA GLU A 700 -20.29 -14.68 -17.96
C GLU A 700 -20.29 -14.47 -16.44
N GLU A 701 -19.15 -14.08 -15.87
CA GLU A 701 -19.06 -13.75 -14.43
C GLU A 701 -20.05 -12.66 -14.04
N ARG A 702 -20.13 -11.57 -14.82
CA ARG A 702 -21.08 -10.48 -14.58
C ARG A 702 -22.53 -10.97 -14.60
N ASN A 703 -22.89 -11.83 -15.56
CA ASN A 703 -24.22 -12.41 -15.61
C ASN A 703 -24.49 -13.33 -14.42
N GLN A 704 -23.53 -14.17 -14.02
CA GLN A 704 -23.65 -15.01 -12.83
C GLN A 704 -23.86 -14.18 -11.56
N ILE A 705 -23.24 -13.00 -11.45
CA ILE A 705 -23.47 -12.09 -10.32
C ILE A 705 -24.88 -11.50 -10.36
N LEU A 706 -25.30 -10.95 -11.51
CA LEU A 706 -26.58 -10.26 -11.64
C LEU A 706 -27.78 -11.21 -11.51
N ASP A 707 -27.63 -12.46 -11.93
CA ASP A 707 -28.69 -13.48 -11.92
C ASP A 707 -28.67 -14.34 -10.64
N ALA A 708 -27.68 -14.16 -9.75
CA ALA A 708 -27.52 -14.97 -8.55
C ALA A 708 -28.71 -14.87 -7.60
N GLY A 709 -29.08 -16.00 -7.02
CA GLY A 709 -30.11 -16.14 -6.00
C GLY A 709 -29.55 -16.73 -4.70
N GLN A 710 -30.43 -16.89 -3.71
CA GLN A 710 -30.10 -17.46 -2.41
C GLN A 710 -29.46 -18.85 -2.51
N ASP A 711 -29.94 -19.69 -3.42
CA ASP A 711 -29.45 -21.06 -3.56
C ASP A 711 -28.03 -21.11 -4.15
N ASP A 712 -27.68 -20.15 -5.00
CA ASP A 712 -26.30 -19.99 -5.51
C ASP A 712 -25.35 -19.68 -4.37
N ILE A 713 -25.73 -18.77 -3.44
CA ILE A 713 -24.94 -18.45 -2.25
C ILE A 713 -24.83 -19.65 -1.32
N ARG A 714 -25.93 -20.37 -1.08
CA ARG A 714 -25.91 -21.62 -0.28
C ARG A 714 -24.90 -22.63 -0.83
N ALA A 715 -24.89 -22.83 -2.14
CA ALA A 715 -23.99 -23.79 -2.78
C ALA A 715 -22.50 -23.50 -2.53
N LEU A 716 -22.15 -22.25 -2.19
CA LEU A 716 -20.76 -21.82 -1.90
C LEU A 716 -20.21 -22.38 -0.59
N TYR A 717 -21.04 -23.06 0.26
CA TYR A 717 -20.50 -23.78 1.42
C TYR A 717 -19.39 -24.77 1.03
N LYS A 718 -19.48 -25.36 -0.18
CA LYS A 718 -18.46 -26.28 -0.71
C LYS A 718 -17.11 -25.60 -0.94
N VAL A 719 -17.13 -24.35 -1.40
CA VAL A 719 -15.92 -23.53 -1.57
C VAL A 719 -15.31 -23.19 -0.21
N ALA A 720 -16.10 -22.70 0.74
CA ALA A 720 -15.65 -22.40 2.09
C ALA A 720 -15.07 -23.65 2.78
N GLU A 721 -15.76 -24.78 2.69
CA GLU A 721 -15.31 -26.06 3.24
C GLU A 721 -13.98 -26.51 2.61
N ALA A 722 -13.83 -26.39 1.30
CA ALA A 722 -12.61 -26.75 0.58
C ALA A 722 -11.41 -25.89 0.98
N VAL A 723 -11.61 -24.58 1.21
CA VAL A 723 -10.57 -23.67 1.67
C VAL A 723 -10.19 -23.94 3.13
N LEU A 724 -11.17 -24.12 4.01
CA LEU A 724 -10.95 -24.21 5.46
C LEU A 724 -10.39 -25.57 5.92
N ARG A 725 -10.62 -26.64 5.15
CA ARG A 725 -10.12 -27.99 5.46
C ARG A 725 -8.63 -28.21 5.11
N THR A 726 -7.96 -27.25 4.48
CA THR A 726 -6.60 -27.44 3.98
C THR A 726 -5.52 -27.44 5.08
N ASP A 727 -5.82 -27.02 6.29
CA ASP A 727 -4.86 -26.82 7.40
C ASP A 727 -3.67 -25.89 7.03
N GLN A 728 -3.90 -24.96 6.09
CA GLN A 728 -2.93 -23.95 5.68
C GLN A 728 -3.24 -22.68 6.44
N MET A 729 -2.41 -22.39 7.44
CA MET A 729 -2.60 -21.27 8.34
C MET A 729 -1.30 -20.51 8.55
N CYS A 730 -1.39 -19.18 8.55
CA CYS A 730 -0.33 -18.30 9.01
C CYS A 730 -0.92 -17.25 9.95
N VAL A 731 -0.32 -17.10 11.11
CA VAL A 731 -0.68 -16.06 12.08
C VAL A 731 0.54 -15.20 12.34
N ILE A 732 0.36 -13.90 12.28
CA ILE A 732 1.33 -12.90 12.76
C ILE A 732 0.69 -12.21 13.95
N GLY A 733 1.30 -12.25 15.14
CA GLY A 733 0.62 -11.72 16.32
C GLY A 733 1.45 -11.65 17.58
N GLY A 734 0.80 -11.25 18.67
CA GLY A 734 1.43 -11.10 19.98
C GLY A 734 2.02 -12.41 20.51
N GLU A 735 3.25 -12.33 21.00
CA GLU A 735 3.99 -13.49 21.52
C GLU A 735 3.22 -14.24 22.62
N ASP A 736 2.59 -13.51 23.55
CA ASP A 736 1.83 -14.09 24.66
C ASP A 736 0.63 -14.89 24.14
N LYS A 737 -0.12 -14.34 23.19
CA LYS A 737 -1.32 -15.00 22.64
C LYS A 737 -0.98 -16.21 21.78
N ILE A 738 0.09 -16.12 20.98
CA ILE A 738 0.58 -17.25 20.18
C ILE A 738 1.12 -18.36 21.09
N GLU A 739 1.82 -18.02 22.17
CA GLU A 739 2.34 -19.00 23.12
C GLU A 739 1.21 -19.66 23.94
N GLU A 740 0.19 -18.90 24.35
CA GLU A 740 -1.02 -19.43 25.02
C GLU A 740 -1.71 -20.51 24.18
N GLU A 741 -1.76 -20.31 22.85
CA GLU A 741 -2.47 -21.16 21.91
C GLU A 741 -1.53 -21.94 20.99
N LYS A 742 -0.30 -22.22 21.43
CA LYS A 742 0.78 -22.84 20.64
C LYS A 742 0.43 -24.19 20.01
N GLU A 743 -0.49 -24.94 20.62
CA GLU A 743 -0.98 -26.23 20.09
C GLU A 743 -1.67 -26.11 18.72
N LEU A 744 -2.05 -24.88 18.32
CA LEU A 744 -2.62 -24.61 17.00
C LEU A 744 -1.58 -24.65 15.88
N PHE A 745 -0.28 -24.56 16.22
CA PHE A 745 0.80 -24.36 15.26
C PHE A 745 1.72 -25.58 15.17
N LYS A 746 2.23 -25.83 13.97
CA LYS A 746 3.31 -26.80 13.73
C LYS A 746 4.68 -26.16 13.89
N THR A 747 4.79 -24.87 13.59
CA THR A 747 6.03 -24.11 13.68
C THR A 747 5.76 -22.75 14.30
N LEU A 748 6.62 -22.34 15.23
CA LEU A 748 6.62 -21.01 15.84
C LEU A 748 7.95 -20.33 15.57
N THR A 749 7.91 -19.07 15.16
CA THR A 749 9.10 -18.26 14.86
C THR A 749 8.91 -16.86 15.42
N SER A 750 9.98 -16.18 15.85
CA SER A 750 10.00 -14.75 16.17
C SER A 750 10.65 -13.97 15.01
N PHE A 751 10.18 -12.73 14.74
CA PHE A 751 10.83 -11.84 13.76
C PHE A 751 12.05 -11.13 14.33
#